data_c6643e975964c1c0b6b359cd6b858729
#
_entry.id   c6643e975964c1c0b6b359cd6b858729
#
_cell.length_a   1.000
_cell.length_b   1.000
_cell.length_c   1.000
_cell.angle_alpha   90.00
_cell.angle_beta   90.00
_cell.angle_gamma   90.00
#
_symmetry.space_group_name_H-M   'P 1'
#
loop_
_entity.id
_entity.type
_entity.pdbx_description
1 polymer ?
#
loop_
_entity_poly.entity_id
_entity_poly.type
_entity_poly.pdbx_seq_one_letter_code
_entity_poly.pdbx_strand_id
1 'polypeptide(L)'
;MYHVIGTSIVVSVLYLISFIFYRTGLHSLASHRRLWNSILAITFIITALAGLFMALQINFKWDIPGIKTILKWHVETGAGMAITGIFHLIWHLSYFRQIFKRVTAPSGITEFSKMSPYDISINLFIIGFTSMSVQILLMREIMNISGGFELTTGIFLGSWLITSGIGAYAAGRSGMNDVRRINLMFSVSPLVSVVLLILLSRLFLETGETPSFLVSMIFTFLVLLPFCVISGFSFVKLIATARSGSDFIPGKSFSIETIGGIVAGILLSILTAGLLNTYQILLTIILMSLAFTLLNFFVSGRNLKLFIKILTAILAAIILFSGPDTFFRHLLLPGIRVTATKDTPYGNITYGEYSGEKSVYYNQRLLKYSDDAAEREENIHYALLQKKNPEKVLLISGSLKSHLPEILKYPVKTVYYIERDPEIVKSESLQVDSVKVKLIIENRDAFRYLKVNGEKFDAVILLLPPPSTLSMNRYYTTEFFKNVKKRLNPDGIFMCSPGIWDNYPNRESLNFFSSIYNSLTAVFKNVKPVAGNKLYFISSDSEISVSICQLTEERNIHNIYVSYDFLADDLIANKSAQVISLLDPSARKNSSLFPIASFHFQSYNLSRDLSEKIPSIIFMVIVFALPVLTVRRKNLLMYCSASALAGFEIIILLTLQLTVGNMYQFTGIILAALMAGLAVGAGINIRFLNALNLKLKAMFLAGYYIIIALITSFLLSVNSIPAAITIILLSVLFPSFITGHIFREITITDKDGSRSAVTYSSDLAGSAFGFMVISGVAIPLIGLKVSIFLLSGLIFAGILLGTTTDK
;
A
#
# COMPACT_ATOMS: atom_id res chain seq x y z
N MET A 1 -28.52 7.51 10.95
CA MET A 1 -27.12 7.07 10.86
C MET A 1 -26.62 6.77 12.26
N TYR A 2 -25.79 5.76 12.43
CA TYR A 2 -25.22 5.37 13.73
C TYR A 2 -23.87 6.07 13.93
N HIS A 3 -23.64 6.66 15.12
CA HIS A 3 -22.38 7.37 15.43
C HIS A 3 -21.30 6.44 16.02
N VAL A 4 -21.13 5.24 15.45
CA VAL A 4 -20.23 4.20 15.99
C VAL A 4 -18.80 4.72 16.16
N ILE A 5 -18.27 5.40 15.15
CA ILE A 5 -16.89 5.95 15.19
C ILE A 5 -16.80 7.08 16.22
N GLY A 6 -17.77 8.01 16.24
CA GLY A 6 -17.80 9.10 17.21
C GLY A 6 -17.84 8.58 18.66
N THR A 7 -18.70 7.62 18.94
CA THR A 7 -18.81 6.96 20.25
C THR A 7 -17.50 6.27 20.63
N SER A 8 -16.89 5.54 19.69
CA SER A 8 -15.61 4.84 19.93
C SER A 8 -14.48 5.82 20.26
N ILE A 9 -14.41 6.96 19.56
CA ILE A 9 -13.40 7.99 19.83
C ILE A 9 -13.62 8.62 21.21
N VAL A 10 -14.84 9.02 21.53
CA VAL A 10 -15.17 9.64 22.82
C VAL A 10 -14.80 8.71 23.98
N VAL A 11 -15.20 7.44 23.91
CA VAL A 11 -14.87 6.44 24.94
C VAL A 11 -13.36 6.24 25.06
N SER A 12 -12.64 6.16 23.94
CA SER A 12 -11.16 6.00 23.95
C SER A 12 -10.45 7.22 24.54
N VAL A 13 -10.89 8.42 24.20
CA VAL A 13 -10.32 9.67 24.74
C VAL A 13 -10.58 9.79 26.24
N LEU A 14 -11.78 9.50 26.70
CA LEU A 14 -12.13 9.51 28.13
C LEU A 14 -11.31 8.46 28.91
N TYR A 15 -11.10 7.30 28.33
CA TYR A 15 -10.23 6.27 28.90
C TYR A 15 -8.79 6.77 29.05
N LEU A 16 -8.23 7.37 28.00
CA LEU A 16 -6.87 7.92 28.01
C LEU A 16 -6.70 9.03 29.03
N ILE A 17 -7.68 9.95 29.13
CA ILE A 17 -7.68 11.02 30.16
C ILE A 17 -7.67 10.40 31.55
N SER A 18 -8.55 9.45 31.83
CA SER A 18 -8.61 8.74 33.10
C SER A 18 -7.31 7.98 33.42
N PHE A 19 -6.70 7.38 32.38
CA PHE A 19 -5.40 6.69 32.50
C PHE A 19 -4.24 7.67 32.79
N ILE A 20 -4.26 8.86 32.19
CA ILE A 20 -3.31 9.93 32.46
C ILE A 20 -3.44 10.40 33.91
N PHE A 21 -4.67 10.61 34.42
CA PHE A 21 -4.92 10.97 35.81
C PHE A 21 -4.41 9.91 36.81
N TYR A 22 -4.54 8.62 36.46
CA TYR A 22 -3.87 7.56 37.22
C TYR A 22 -2.34 7.69 37.18
N ARG A 23 -1.77 7.94 36.01
CA ARG A 23 -0.31 8.05 35.83
C ARG A 23 0.30 9.28 36.53
N THR A 24 -0.45 10.36 36.64
CA THR A 24 -0.06 11.61 37.33
C THR A 24 -0.29 11.53 38.85
N GLY A 25 -0.88 10.43 39.34
CA GLY A 25 -1.13 10.25 40.78
C GLY A 25 -2.42 10.93 41.29
N LEU A 26 -3.23 11.53 40.42
CA LEU A 26 -4.48 12.19 40.80
C LEU A 26 -5.53 11.22 41.35
N HIS A 27 -5.52 9.96 40.89
CA HIS A 27 -6.32 8.89 41.47
C HIS A 27 -5.64 7.51 41.41
N SER A 28 -6.15 6.55 42.21
CA SER A 28 -5.55 5.21 42.30
C SER A 28 -5.91 4.33 41.10
N LEU A 29 -5.04 3.33 40.82
CA LEU A 29 -5.34 2.31 39.80
C LEU A 29 -6.65 1.57 40.10
N ALA A 30 -6.96 1.35 41.39
CA ALA A 30 -8.20 0.69 41.77
C ALA A 30 -9.43 1.52 41.41
N SER A 31 -9.38 2.85 41.58
CA SER A 31 -10.46 3.78 41.19
C SER A 31 -10.63 3.81 39.70
N HIS A 32 -9.56 3.89 38.94
CA HIS A 32 -9.58 3.85 37.49
C HIS A 32 -10.23 2.54 36.97
N ARG A 33 -9.83 1.39 37.52
CA ARG A 33 -10.41 0.07 37.15
C ARG A 33 -11.88 -0.04 37.54
N ARG A 34 -12.27 0.42 38.73
CA ARG A 34 -13.68 0.38 39.18
C ARG A 34 -14.57 1.20 38.21
N LEU A 35 -14.15 2.42 37.88
CA LEU A 35 -14.89 3.27 36.95
C LEU A 35 -15.14 2.56 35.60
N TRP A 36 -14.09 2.04 34.97
CA TRP A 36 -14.22 1.43 33.65
C TRP A 36 -14.92 0.07 33.65
N ASN A 37 -14.78 -0.72 34.71
CA ASN A 37 -15.56 -1.94 34.90
C ASN A 37 -17.04 -1.66 35.12
N SER A 38 -17.38 -0.56 35.82
CA SER A 38 -18.78 -0.15 35.99
C SER A 38 -19.39 0.31 34.65
N ILE A 39 -18.63 1.09 33.86
CA ILE A 39 -19.06 1.51 32.52
C ILE A 39 -19.27 0.28 31.61
N LEU A 40 -18.37 -0.70 31.64
CA LEU A 40 -18.50 -1.94 30.88
C LEU A 40 -19.73 -2.73 31.30
N ALA A 41 -20.00 -2.86 32.61
CA ALA A 41 -21.17 -3.58 33.11
C ALA A 41 -22.47 -2.90 32.71
N ILE A 42 -22.56 -1.57 32.84
CA ILE A 42 -23.75 -0.79 32.44
C ILE A 42 -24.01 -0.89 30.94
N THR A 43 -22.99 -0.69 30.11
CA THR A 43 -23.14 -0.76 28.65
C THR A 43 -23.50 -2.18 28.21
N PHE A 44 -22.94 -3.21 28.86
CA PHE A 44 -23.31 -4.62 28.62
C PHE A 44 -24.79 -4.88 28.91
N ILE A 45 -25.29 -4.45 30.09
CA ILE A 45 -26.70 -4.64 30.47
C ILE A 45 -27.62 -3.95 29.48
N ILE A 46 -27.36 -2.69 29.12
CA ILE A 46 -28.18 -1.95 28.16
C ILE A 46 -28.19 -2.64 26.79
N THR A 47 -27.03 -3.01 26.29
CA THR A 47 -26.88 -3.68 24.99
C THR A 47 -27.56 -5.05 24.98
N ALA A 48 -27.38 -5.85 26.04
CA ALA A 48 -27.99 -7.18 26.16
C ALA A 48 -29.53 -7.11 26.23
N LEU A 49 -30.07 -6.20 27.05
CA LEU A 49 -31.54 -6.02 27.17
C LEU A 49 -32.15 -5.51 25.86
N ALA A 50 -31.52 -4.53 25.20
CA ALA A 50 -31.99 -4.02 23.91
C ALA A 50 -31.91 -5.10 22.82
N GLY A 51 -30.82 -5.90 22.79
CA GLY A 51 -30.67 -6.99 21.84
C GLY A 51 -31.69 -8.10 22.05
N LEU A 52 -31.93 -8.52 23.32
CA LEU A 52 -32.94 -9.50 23.64
C LEU A 52 -34.33 -9.02 23.27
N PHE A 53 -34.66 -7.76 23.57
CA PHE A 53 -35.93 -7.14 23.21
C PHE A 53 -36.16 -7.14 21.68
N MET A 54 -35.13 -6.76 20.90
CA MET A 54 -35.24 -6.81 19.44
C MET A 54 -35.35 -8.24 18.90
N ALA A 55 -34.67 -9.21 19.51
CA ALA A 55 -34.80 -10.62 19.15
C ALA A 55 -36.23 -11.14 19.37
N LEU A 56 -36.87 -10.78 20.50
CA LEU A 56 -38.27 -11.10 20.78
C LEU A 56 -39.21 -10.40 19.78
N GLN A 57 -38.96 -9.13 19.50
CA GLN A 57 -39.72 -8.34 18.52
C GLN A 57 -39.68 -8.98 17.12
N ILE A 58 -38.53 -9.42 16.66
CA ILE A 58 -38.36 -10.10 15.37
C ILE A 58 -39.10 -11.46 15.36
N ASN A 59 -38.91 -12.27 16.41
CA ASN A 59 -39.51 -13.60 16.52
C ASN A 59 -41.05 -13.56 16.55
N PHE A 60 -41.61 -12.63 17.31
CA PHE A 60 -43.05 -12.51 17.48
C PHE A 60 -43.68 -11.51 16.50
N LYS A 61 -42.89 -10.91 15.59
CA LYS A 61 -43.34 -9.92 14.57
C LYS A 61 -44.14 -8.77 15.15
N TRP A 62 -43.75 -8.27 16.36
CA TRP A 62 -44.40 -7.15 16.98
C TRP A 62 -44.12 -5.86 16.21
N ASP A 63 -45.18 -5.10 15.89
CA ASP A 63 -45.01 -3.77 15.34
C ASP A 63 -44.94 -2.75 16.50
N ILE A 64 -43.73 -2.31 16.81
CA ILE A 64 -43.46 -1.43 17.96
C ILE A 64 -43.04 -0.07 17.45
N PRO A 65 -43.82 0.98 17.72
CA PRO A 65 -43.43 2.35 17.42
C PRO A 65 -42.13 2.69 18.13
N GLY A 66 -41.11 3.17 17.36
CA GLY A 66 -39.82 3.56 17.94
C GLY A 66 -38.73 2.46 17.96
N ILE A 67 -38.96 1.29 17.36
CA ILE A 67 -37.93 0.21 17.30
C ILE A 67 -36.60 0.68 16.69
N LYS A 68 -36.64 1.62 15.74
CA LYS A 68 -35.44 2.25 15.15
C LYS A 68 -34.60 3.01 16.18
N THR A 69 -35.22 3.59 17.18
CA THR A 69 -34.54 4.30 18.27
C THR A 69 -33.86 3.28 19.21
N ILE A 70 -34.53 2.19 19.52
CA ILE A 70 -33.97 1.11 20.34
C ILE A 70 -32.78 0.47 19.61
N LEU A 71 -32.89 0.23 18.30
CA LEU A 71 -31.78 -0.26 17.47
C LEU A 71 -30.60 0.72 17.48
N LYS A 72 -30.87 2.01 17.38
CA LYS A 72 -29.81 3.04 17.47
C LYS A 72 -29.08 2.97 18.81
N TRP A 73 -29.82 2.93 19.92
CA TRP A 73 -29.22 2.78 21.26
C TRP A 73 -28.43 1.48 21.41
N HIS A 74 -28.95 0.36 20.92
CA HIS A 74 -28.25 -0.93 20.93
C HIS A 74 -26.89 -0.86 20.21
N VAL A 75 -26.85 -0.26 19.01
CA VAL A 75 -25.63 -0.13 18.22
C VAL A 75 -24.63 0.83 18.87
N GLU A 76 -25.08 2.01 19.32
CA GLU A 76 -24.19 3.02 19.91
C GLU A 76 -23.64 2.58 21.28
N THR A 77 -24.48 1.98 22.14
CA THR A 77 -24.00 1.42 23.42
C THR A 77 -23.14 0.18 23.21
N GLY A 78 -23.44 -0.64 22.19
CA GLY A 78 -22.64 -1.78 21.78
C GLY A 78 -21.23 -1.39 21.33
N ALA A 79 -21.09 -0.30 20.58
CA ALA A 79 -19.81 0.24 20.22
C ALA A 79 -18.99 0.71 21.43
N GLY A 80 -19.62 1.43 22.36
CA GLY A 80 -19.01 1.83 23.64
C GLY A 80 -18.57 0.63 24.49
N MET A 81 -19.45 -0.39 24.58
CA MET A 81 -19.16 -1.65 25.28
C MET A 81 -17.96 -2.39 24.64
N ALA A 82 -17.89 -2.47 23.32
CA ALA A 82 -16.80 -3.14 22.64
C ALA A 82 -15.44 -2.49 22.93
N ILE A 83 -15.36 -1.17 22.90
CA ILE A 83 -14.11 -0.44 23.22
C ILE A 83 -13.72 -0.60 24.69
N THR A 84 -14.67 -0.48 25.63
CA THR A 84 -14.37 -0.69 27.06
C THR A 84 -14.00 -2.15 27.34
N GLY A 85 -14.63 -3.10 26.64
CA GLY A 85 -14.29 -4.53 26.68
C GLY A 85 -12.87 -4.82 26.20
N ILE A 86 -12.41 -4.17 25.13
CA ILE A 86 -11.03 -4.28 24.66
C ILE A 86 -10.05 -3.78 25.72
N PHE A 87 -10.28 -2.64 26.35
CA PHE A 87 -9.42 -2.16 27.44
C PHE A 87 -9.45 -3.08 28.65
N HIS A 88 -10.61 -3.62 29.02
CA HIS A 88 -10.75 -4.62 30.07
C HIS A 88 -9.96 -5.90 29.75
N LEU A 89 -10.06 -6.40 28.53
CA LEU A 89 -9.32 -7.57 28.05
C LEU A 89 -7.80 -7.35 28.13
N ILE A 90 -7.32 -6.17 27.73
CA ILE A 90 -5.90 -5.81 27.83
C ILE A 90 -5.40 -5.89 29.27
N TRP A 91 -6.19 -5.48 30.25
CA TRP A 91 -5.80 -5.63 31.67
C TRP A 91 -5.76 -7.06 32.16
N HIS A 92 -6.60 -7.92 31.62
CA HIS A 92 -6.68 -9.33 32.00
C HIS A 92 -5.86 -10.27 31.13
N LEU A 93 -5.05 -9.74 30.19
CA LEU A 93 -4.12 -10.52 29.37
C LEU A 93 -3.21 -11.44 30.20
N SER A 94 -2.82 -11.02 31.41
CA SER A 94 -2.05 -11.84 32.34
C SER A 94 -2.84 -13.07 32.87
N TYR A 95 -4.15 -12.96 33.06
CA TYR A 95 -5.02 -14.04 33.43
C TYR A 95 -5.14 -15.09 32.31
N PHE A 96 -5.41 -14.66 31.08
CA PHE A 96 -5.46 -15.54 29.92
C PHE A 96 -4.12 -16.24 29.67
N ARG A 97 -3.02 -15.54 29.95
CA ARG A 97 -1.67 -16.12 29.88
C ARG A 97 -1.45 -17.22 30.90
N GLN A 98 -2.08 -17.19 32.07
CA GLN A 98 -2.00 -18.26 33.07
C GLN A 98 -2.78 -19.51 32.64
N ILE A 99 -3.87 -19.38 31.89
CA ILE A 99 -4.62 -20.52 31.31
C ILE A 99 -3.70 -21.28 30.33
N PHE A 100 -2.93 -20.58 29.51
CA PHE A 100 -1.95 -21.20 28.61
C PHE A 100 -0.71 -21.76 29.32
N LYS A 101 -0.33 -21.21 30.47
CA LYS A 101 0.79 -21.74 31.28
C LYS A 101 0.50 -23.09 31.94
N ARG A 102 -0.76 -23.39 32.27
CA ARG A 102 -1.15 -24.65 32.94
C ARG A 102 -1.11 -25.88 32.01
N VAL A 103 -1.10 -25.67 30.68
CA VAL A 103 -1.08 -26.76 29.71
C VAL A 103 0.35 -27.23 29.36
N THR A 104 1.39 -26.48 29.77
CA THR A 104 2.79 -26.75 29.39
C THR A 104 3.72 -26.89 30.59
N ALA A 105 3.43 -27.78 31.51
CA ALA A 105 4.43 -28.25 32.47
C ALA A 105 4.59 -29.77 32.41
N PRO A 106 5.62 -30.26 31.71
CA PRO A 106 6.46 -31.28 32.28
C PRO A 106 7.78 -30.65 32.70
N SER A 107 8.07 -30.77 33.97
CA SER A 107 9.38 -30.58 34.58
C SER A 107 10.39 -31.52 33.91
N GLY A 108 11.11 -31.00 32.97
CA GLY A 108 12.30 -31.60 32.42
C GLY A 108 13.18 -30.43 31.99
N ILE A 109 14.14 -30.08 32.84
CA ILE A 109 15.27 -29.22 32.45
C ILE A 109 16.02 -30.01 31.38
N THR A 110 15.59 -29.85 30.14
CA THR A 110 16.45 -30.22 28.99
C THR A 110 17.55 -29.18 28.93
N GLU A 111 18.76 -29.60 29.23
CA GLU A 111 19.99 -28.85 28.99
C GLU A 111 19.89 -28.17 27.61
N PHE A 112 20.00 -26.84 27.62
CA PHE A 112 20.20 -26.07 26.40
C PHE A 112 21.41 -26.63 25.68
N SER A 113 21.22 -27.34 24.57
CA SER A 113 22.31 -27.55 23.64
C SER A 113 22.79 -26.16 23.22
N LYS A 114 23.98 -25.76 23.66
CA LYS A 114 24.62 -24.49 23.29
C LYS A 114 24.72 -24.49 21.77
N MET A 115 23.83 -23.73 21.11
CA MET A 115 23.97 -23.51 19.67
C MET A 115 25.32 -22.85 19.39
N SER A 116 26.01 -23.29 18.35
CA SER A 116 27.24 -22.63 17.96
C SER A 116 26.93 -21.19 17.46
N PRO A 117 27.86 -20.26 17.59
CA PRO A 117 27.70 -18.91 16.99
C PRO A 117 27.38 -18.93 15.50
N TYR A 118 27.86 -19.94 14.80
CA TYR A 118 27.61 -20.19 13.38
C TYR A 118 26.13 -20.55 13.14
N ASP A 119 25.57 -21.48 13.91
CA ASP A 119 24.18 -21.91 13.80
C ASP A 119 23.21 -20.75 14.09
N ILE A 120 23.54 -19.91 15.08
CA ILE A 120 22.76 -18.71 15.39
C ILE A 120 22.79 -17.72 14.23
N SER A 121 23.97 -17.49 13.63
CA SER A 121 24.12 -16.58 12.49
C SER A 121 23.33 -17.04 11.27
N ILE A 122 23.35 -18.34 10.96
CA ILE A 122 22.55 -18.90 9.87
C ILE A 122 21.05 -18.75 10.15
N ASN A 123 20.58 -19.02 11.37
CA ASN A 123 19.18 -18.86 11.73
C ASN A 123 18.73 -17.39 11.62
N LEU A 124 19.52 -16.44 12.06
CA LEU A 124 19.23 -15.00 11.92
C LEU A 124 19.18 -14.58 10.45
N PHE A 125 20.12 -15.07 9.62
CA PHE A 125 20.12 -14.83 8.18
C PHE A 125 18.84 -15.35 7.52
N ILE A 126 18.41 -16.59 7.86
CA ILE A 126 17.21 -17.20 7.29
C ILE A 126 15.94 -16.47 7.75
N ILE A 127 15.90 -16.03 9.02
CA ILE A 127 14.77 -15.20 9.47
C ILE A 127 14.70 -13.92 8.66
N GLY A 128 15.81 -13.21 8.47
CA GLY A 128 15.84 -11.99 7.66
C GLY A 128 15.45 -12.23 6.22
N PHE A 129 16.00 -13.27 5.60
CA PHE A 129 15.69 -13.65 4.21
C PHE A 129 14.21 -14.00 4.05
N THR A 130 13.66 -14.85 4.92
CA THR A 130 12.27 -15.28 4.83
C THR A 130 11.31 -14.13 5.16
N SER A 131 11.60 -13.34 6.19
CA SER A 131 10.75 -12.19 6.58
C SER A 131 10.65 -11.17 5.47
N MET A 132 11.77 -10.77 4.88
CA MET A 132 11.78 -9.81 3.77
C MET A 132 11.08 -10.37 2.54
N SER A 133 11.28 -11.66 2.24
CA SER A 133 10.62 -12.31 1.12
C SER A 133 9.10 -12.34 1.28
N VAL A 134 8.62 -12.76 2.44
CA VAL A 134 7.18 -12.78 2.76
C VAL A 134 6.60 -11.36 2.74
N GLN A 135 7.34 -10.37 3.25
CA GLN A 135 6.93 -8.97 3.23
C GLN A 135 6.71 -8.46 1.81
N ILE A 136 7.68 -8.62 0.92
CA ILE A 136 7.57 -8.14 -0.47
C ILE A 136 6.43 -8.84 -1.21
N LEU A 137 6.30 -10.16 -1.06
CA LEU A 137 5.30 -10.96 -1.79
C LEU A 137 3.88 -10.74 -1.27
N LEU A 138 3.68 -10.69 0.05
CA LEU A 138 2.37 -10.37 0.63
C LEU A 138 1.98 -8.91 0.37
N MET A 139 2.94 -7.97 0.39
CA MET A 139 2.68 -6.58 0.02
C MET A 139 2.15 -6.49 -1.40
N ARG A 140 2.79 -7.19 -2.34
CA ARG A 140 2.34 -7.27 -3.73
C ARG A 140 0.91 -7.79 -3.85
N GLU A 141 0.59 -8.88 -3.14
CA GLU A 141 -0.78 -9.46 -3.18
C GLU A 141 -1.83 -8.55 -2.55
N ILE A 142 -1.55 -7.96 -1.41
CA ILE A 142 -2.47 -7.02 -0.76
C ILE A 142 -2.66 -5.76 -1.61
N MET A 143 -1.62 -5.27 -2.27
CA MET A 143 -1.74 -4.15 -3.21
C MET A 143 -2.56 -4.53 -4.44
N ASN A 144 -2.42 -5.76 -4.97
CA ASN A 144 -3.24 -6.25 -6.07
C ASN A 144 -4.74 -6.28 -5.71
N ILE A 145 -5.06 -6.72 -4.49
CA ILE A 145 -6.44 -6.78 -3.97
C ILE A 145 -6.99 -5.37 -3.69
N SER A 146 -6.20 -4.51 -3.08
CA SER A 146 -6.63 -3.17 -2.63
C SER A 146 -6.56 -2.10 -3.73
N GLY A 147 -6.16 -2.44 -4.95
CA GLY A 147 -6.08 -1.50 -6.08
C GLY A 147 -4.83 -0.63 -6.12
N GLY A 148 -3.80 -0.95 -5.33
CA GLY A 148 -2.47 -0.33 -5.43
C GLY A 148 -2.37 1.08 -4.88
N PHE A 149 -3.28 1.53 -4.02
CA PHE A 149 -3.21 2.87 -3.40
C PHE A 149 -1.97 3.00 -2.50
N GLU A 150 -1.32 4.15 -2.52
CA GLU A 150 -0.16 4.46 -1.69
C GLU A 150 -0.46 4.33 -0.19
N LEU A 151 -1.67 4.71 0.21
CA LEU A 151 -2.15 4.54 1.57
C LEU A 151 -2.16 3.07 2.00
N THR A 152 -2.49 2.14 1.10
CA THR A 152 -2.41 0.69 1.37
C THR A 152 -0.99 0.24 1.67
N THR A 153 0.02 0.82 0.98
CA THR A 153 1.43 0.54 1.28
C THR A 153 1.79 0.97 2.70
N GLY A 154 1.35 2.16 3.13
CA GLY A 154 1.55 2.63 4.51
C GLY A 154 0.83 1.78 5.55
N ILE A 155 -0.42 1.38 5.28
CA ILE A 155 -1.19 0.45 6.12
C ILE A 155 -0.46 -0.89 6.25
N PHE A 156 0.02 -1.44 5.13
CA PHE A 156 0.74 -2.70 5.10
C PHE A 156 2.01 -2.64 5.96
N LEU A 157 2.90 -1.69 5.66
CA LEU A 157 4.17 -1.55 6.35
C LEU A 157 3.99 -1.17 7.82
N GLY A 158 3.04 -0.29 8.13
CA GLY A 158 2.69 0.06 9.50
C GLY A 158 2.14 -1.12 10.29
N SER A 159 1.22 -1.90 9.72
CA SER A 159 0.67 -3.11 10.33
C SER A 159 1.73 -4.20 10.51
N TRP A 160 2.61 -4.37 9.52
CA TRP A 160 3.76 -5.29 9.58
C TRP A 160 4.63 -5.01 10.81
N LEU A 161 5.04 -3.76 10.99
CA LEU A 161 5.96 -3.38 12.05
C LEU A 161 5.29 -3.36 13.43
N ILE A 162 4.04 -2.91 13.54
CA ILE A 162 3.30 -2.96 14.81
C ILE A 162 3.12 -4.40 15.29
N THR A 163 2.70 -5.30 14.40
CA THR A 163 2.48 -6.70 14.77
C THR A 163 3.80 -7.42 15.09
N SER A 164 4.88 -7.13 14.36
CA SER A 164 6.23 -7.59 14.68
C SER A 164 6.72 -7.03 16.02
N GLY A 165 6.45 -5.76 16.31
CA GLY A 165 6.75 -5.12 17.60
C GLY A 165 6.00 -5.77 18.77
N ILE A 166 4.73 -6.16 18.59
CA ILE A 166 3.95 -6.93 19.56
C ILE A 166 4.62 -8.28 19.81
N GLY A 167 5.06 -8.98 18.77
CA GLY A 167 5.79 -10.23 18.87
C GLY A 167 7.10 -10.09 19.64
N ALA A 168 7.90 -9.08 19.30
CA ALA A 168 9.16 -8.76 19.99
C ALA A 168 8.95 -8.44 21.48
N TYR A 169 7.93 -7.67 21.80
CA TYR A 169 7.56 -7.36 23.18
C TYR A 169 7.10 -8.60 23.96
N ALA A 170 6.29 -9.45 23.33
CA ALA A 170 5.85 -10.72 23.91
C ALA A 170 7.02 -11.66 24.19
N ALA A 171 8.01 -11.72 23.30
CA ALA A 171 9.21 -12.54 23.47
C ALA A 171 10.00 -12.18 24.74
N GLY A 172 10.15 -10.88 25.04
CA GLY A 172 10.84 -10.41 26.25
C GLY A 172 10.17 -10.85 27.56
N ARG A 173 8.89 -11.21 27.53
CA ARG A 173 8.09 -11.65 28.68
C ARG A 173 7.79 -13.15 28.70
N SER A 174 8.00 -13.85 27.61
CA SER A 174 7.70 -15.26 27.47
C SER A 174 8.80 -16.13 28.10
N GLY A 175 8.42 -17.20 28.80
CA GLY A 175 9.32 -18.24 29.25
C GLY A 175 9.65 -19.31 28.19
N MET A 176 9.12 -19.18 26.95
CA MET A 176 9.42 -20.12 25.87
C MET A 176 10.84 -19.89 25.35
N ASN A 177 11.69 -20.91 25.49
CA ASN A 177 13.08 -20.86 25.05
C ASN A 177 13.45 -22.04 24.12
N ASP A 178 12.48 -22.86 23.73
CA ASP A 178 12.70 -23.96 22.81
C ASP A 178 12.86 -23.45 21.36
N VAL A 179 14.10 -23.33 20.92
CA VAL A 179 14.46 -22.84 19.59
C VAL A 179 13.87 -23.72 18.47
N ARG A 180 13.69 -25.02 18.68
CA ARG A 180 13.09 -25.95 17.69
C ARG A 180 11.65 -25.57 17.40
N ARG A 181 10.85 -25.38 18.46
CA ARG A 181 9.45 -24.95 18.33
C ARG A 181 9.32 -23.57 17.73
N ILE A 182 10.20 -22.65 18.13
CA ILE A 182 10.19 -21.28 17.63
C ILE A 182 10.44 -21.26 16.10
N ASN A 183 11.46 -22.00 15.63
CA ASN A 183 11.75 -22.09 14.19
C ASN A 183 10.65 -22.81 13.41
N LEU A 184 10.02 -23.84 13.98
CA LEU A 184 8.89 -24.51 13.34
C LEU A 184 7.68 -23.55 13.20
N MET A 185 7.33 -22.84 14.26
CA MET A 185 6.26 -21.83 14.20
C MET A 185 6.58 -20.76 13.15
N PHE A 186 7.83 -20.29 13.11
CA PHE A 186 8.28 -19.30 12.12
C PHE A 186 8.12 -19.83 10.68
N SER A 187 8.57 -21.05 10.40
CA SER A 187 8.51 -21.63 9.05
C SER A 187 7.09 -21.92 8.56
N VAL A 188 6.14 -22.22 9.48
CA VAL A 188 4.73 -22.49 9.14
C VAL A 188 3.88 -21.23 9.06
N SER A 189 4.22 -20.19 9.80
CA SER A 189 3.38 -18.98 9.92
C SER A 189 3.11 -18.23 8.61
N PRO A 190 4.00 -18.19 7.59
CA PRO A 190 3.67 -17.58 6.31
C PRO A 190 2.53 -18.31 5.60
N LEU A 191 2.47 -19.63 5.71
CA LEU A 191 1.36 -20.42 5.14
C LEU A 191 0.04 -20.05 5.80
N VAL A 192 0.01 -19.84 7.11
CA VAL A 192 -1.19 -19.38 7.84
C VAL A 192 -1.63 -18.02 7.31
N SER A 193 -0.70 -17.08 7.08
CA SER A 193 -1.01 -15.77 6.48
C SER A 193 -1.61 -15.89 5.07
N VAL A 194 -1.10 -16.80 4.23
CA VAL A 194 -1.68 -17.05 2.89
C VAL A 194 -3.10 -17.63 2.99
N VAL A 195 -3.32 -18.58 3.86
CA VAL A 195 -4.66 -19.15 4.09
C VAL A 195 -5.62 -18.07 4.58
N LEU A 196 -5.21 -17.23 5.53
CA LEU A 196 -6.02 -16.10 5.99
C LEU A 196 -6.29 -15.08 4.89
N LEU A 197 -5.30 -14.78 4.04
CA LEU A 197 -5.50 -13.88 2.90
C LEU A 197 -6.64 -14.38 2.00
N ILE A 198 -6.67 -15.67 1.68
CA ILE A 198 -7.72 -16.25 0.84
C ILE A 198 -9.07 -16.27 1.57
N LEU A 199 -9.10 -16.74 2.82
CA LEU A 199 -10.34 -16.84 3.59
C LEU A 199 -10.98 -15.47 3.83
N LEU A 200 -10.18 -14.49 4.25
CA LEU A 200 -10.68 -13.15 4.55
C LEU A 200 -11.05 -12.38 3.27
N SER A 201 -10.33 -12.60 2.15
CA SER A 201 -10.75 -12.00 0.88
C SER A 201 -12.12 -12.52 0.44
N ARG A 202 -12.42 -13.79 0.62
CA ARG A 202 -13.75 -14.37 0.31
C ARG A 202 -14.86 -13.90 1.24
N LEU A 203 -14.53 -13.54 2.49
CA LEU A 203 -15.51 -13.10 3.50
C LEU A 203 -15.83 -11.60 3.40
N PHE A 204 -14.84 -10.78 3.05
CA PHE A 204 -14.94 -9.32 3.16
C PHE A 204 -14.88 -8.57 1.84
N LEU A 205 -14.49 -9.24 0.72
CA LEU A 205 -14.25 -8.57 -0.54
C LEU A 205 -15.17 -9.12 -1.62
N GLU A 206 -15.73 -8.21 -2.41
CA GLU A 206 -16.49 -8.56 -3.60
C GLU A 206 -15.56 -8.65 -4.82
N THR A 207 -15.86 -9.58 -5.72
CA THR A 207 -15.01 -9.83 -6.90
C THR A 207 -15.00 -8.63 -7.83
N GLY A 208 -13.82 -8.09 -8.12
CA GLY A 208 -13.64 -6.96 -9.04
C GLY A 208 -13.84 -5.58 -8.41
N GLU A 209 -14.29 -5.49 -7.15
CA GLU A 209 -14.40 -4.24 -6.43
C GLU A 209 -13.16 -3.91 -5.59
N THR A 210 -12.98 -2.64 -5.29
CA THR A 210 -11.96 -2.20 -4.32
C THR A 210 -12.54 -2.17 -2.93
N PRO A 211 -11.89 -2.85 -1.97
CA PRO A 211 -12.35 -2.82 -0.59
C PRO A 211 -12.33 -1.40 -0.04
N SER A 212 -13.26 -1.11 0.87
CA SER A 212 -13.25 0.14 1.63
C SER A 212 -11.96 0.30 2.42
N PHE A 213 -11.62 1.54 2.75
CA PHE A 213 -10.40 1.84 3.53
C PHE A 213 -10.31 1.07 4.85
N LEU A 214 -11.42 1.05 5.61
CA LEU A 214 -11.46 0.37 6.91
C LEU A 214 -11.34 -1.14 6.75
N VAL A 215 -12.02 -1.70 5.77
CA VAL A 215 -11.92 -3.14 5.43
C VAL A 215 -10.50 -3.47 5.03
N SER A 216 -9.85 -2.67 4.16
CA SER A 216 -8.44 -2.86 3.76
C SER A 216 -7.49 -2.85 4.96
N MET A 217 -7.70 -1.95 5.92
CA MET A 217 -6.88 -1.84 7.13
C MET A 217 -7.03 -3.08 8.02
N ILE A 218 -8.26 -3.48 8.34
CA ILE A 218 -8.55 -4.64 9.19
C ILE A 218 -8.06 -5.92 8.50
N PHE A 219 -8.36 -6.08 7.22
CA PHE A 219 -7.93 -7.21 6.39
C PHE A 219 -6.41 -7.37 6.42
N THR A 220 -5.68 -6.28 6.12
CA THR A 220 -4.22 -6.29 6.10
C THR A 220 -3.64 -6.66 7.47
N PHE A 221 -4.16 -6.06 8.54
CA PHE A 221 -3.73 -6.33 9.90
C PHE A 221 -3.93 -7.82 10.27
N LEU A 222 -5.10 -8.39 9.98
CA LEU A 222 -5.43 -9.79 10.30
C LEU A 222 -4.59 -10.78 9.48
N VAL A 223 -4.36 -10.52 8.20
CA VAL A 223 -3.52 -11.37 7.34
C VAL A 223 -2.08 -11.41 7.82
N LEU A 224 -1.54 -10.26 8.25
CA LEU A 224 -0.15 -10.14 8.68
C LEU A 224 0.11 -10.66 10.10
N LEU A 225 -0.92 -10.61 10.96
CA LEU A 225 -0.79 -10.90 12.39
C LEU A 225 -0.04 -12.21 12.71
N PRO A 226 -0.37 -13.39 12.12
CA PRO A 226 0.28 -14.65 12.49
C PRO A 226 1.77 -14.65 12.20
N PHE A 227 2.15 -14.24 11.00
CA PHE A 227 3.55 -14.26 10.59
C PHE A 227 4.37 -13.20 11.32
N CYS A 228 3.91 -11.96 11.35
CA CYS A 228 4.68 -10.85 11.90
C CYS A 228 4.89 -11.00 13.43
N VAL A 229 3.88 -11.44 14.18
CA VAL A 229 4.04 -11.70 15.61
C VAL A 229 5.08 -12.79 15.85
N ILE A 230 5.04 -13.88 15.09
CA ILE A 230 6.00 -14.98 15.24
C ILE A 230 7.40 -14.54 14.77
N SER A 231 7.51 -13.76 13.72
CA SER A 231 8.79 -13.24 13.21
C SER A 231 9.49 -12.36 14.26
N GLY A 232 8.78 -11.34 14.78
CA GLY A 232 9.32 -10.48 15.85
C GLY A 232 9.66 -11.24 17.13
N PHE A 233 8.84 -12.22 17.49
CA PHE A 233 9.08 -13.11 18.63
C PHE A 233 10.37 -13.95 18.43
N SER A 234 10.52 -14.57 17.26
CA SER A 234 11.65 -15.44 16.91
C SER A 234 12.97 -14.69 16.92
N PHE A 235 13.00 -13.50 16.36
CA PHE A 235 14.19 -12.65 16.33
C PHE A 235 14.72 -12.35 17.73
N VAL A 236 13.84 -11.86 18.63
CA VAL A 236 14.23 -11.51 20.01
C VAL A 236 14.70 -12.74 20.79
N LYS A 237 14.04 -13.90 20.60
CA LYS A 237 14.43 -15.15 21.27
C LYS A 237 15.78 -15.68 20.80
N LEU A 238 16.06 -15.59 19.51
CA LEU A 238 17.37 -15.99 18.98
C LEU A 238 18.51 -15.10 19.50
N ILE A 239 18.30 -13.80 19.58
CA ILE A 239 19.28 -12.89 20.18
C ILE A 239 19.52 -13.23 21.65
N ALA A 240 18.48 -13.51 22.42
CA ALA A 240 18.62 -13.92 23.83
C ALA A 240 19.40 -15.23 23.99
N THR A 241 19.22 -16.18 23.07
CA THR A 241 19.97 -17.46 23.05
C THR A 241 21.44 -17.22 22.67
N ALA A 242 21.70 -16.34 21.69
CA ALA A 242 23.06 -15.98 21.27
C ALA A 242 23.90 -15.39 22.42
N ARG A 243 23.28 -14.61 23.26
CA ARG A 243 23.94 -13.86 24.34
C ARG A 243 24.37 -14.74 25.52
N SER A 244 23.69 -15.85 25.74
CA SER A 244 24.03 -16.79 26.82
C SER A 244 25.32 -17.58 26.61
N GLY A 245 25.95 -17.48 25.43
CA GLY A 245 27.13 -18.30 25.03
C GLY A 245 28.32 -17.61 24.42
N SER A 246 28.25 -16.31 24.08
CA SER A 246 29.34 -15.62 23.37
C SER A 246 29.24 -14.08 23.48
N ASP A 247 30.32 -13.35 23.13
CA ASP A 247 30.39 -11.89 23.00
C ASP A 247 29.50 -11.33 21.86
N PHE A 248 28.31 -11.90 21.64
CA PHE A 248 27.40 -11.53 20.56
C PHE A 248 26.65 -10.24 20.92
N ILE A 249 27.01 -9.16 20.23
CA ILE A 249 26.42 -7.84 20.43
C ILE A 249 25.06 -7.78 19.68
N PRO A 250 23.97 -7.22 20.26
CA PRO A 250 22.68 -7.10 19.60
C PRO A 250 22.72 -6.45 18.22
N GLY A 251 23.56 -5.43 18.03
CA GLY A 251 23.77 -4.80 16.72
C GLY A 251 24.33 -5.72 15.66
N LYS A 252 25.22 -6.68 16.02
CA LYS A 252 25.73 -7.69 15.08
C LYS A 252 24.64 -8.69 14.67
N SER A 253 23.80 -9.10 15.61
CA SER A 253 22.65 -9.96 15.33
C SER A 253 21.67 -9.30 14.37
N PHE A 254 21.36 -8.03 14.59
CA PHE A 254 20.53 -7.20 13.72
C PHE A 254 21.15 -7.09 12.29
N SER A 255 22.46 -6.87 12.22
CA SER A 255 23.14 -6.79 10.92
C SER A 255 23.08 -8.10 10.13
N ILE A 256 23.20 -9.25 10.79
CA ILE A 256 23.15 -10.57 10.12
C ILE A 256 21.73 -10.83 9.58
N GLU A 257 20.71 -10.56 10.37
CA GLU A 257 19.30 -10.65 9.94
C GLU A 257 19.03 -9.73 8.76
N THR A 258 19.51 -8.49 8.85
CA THR A 258 19.37 -7.49 7.79
C THR A 258 20.09 -7.90 6.50
N ILE A 259 21.26 -8.54 6.56
CA ILE A 259 21.93 -9.11 5.38
C ILE A 259 21.06 -10.16 4.69
N GLY A 260 20.38 -11.02 5.46
CA GLY A 260 19.39 -11.95 4.90
C GLY A 260 18.29 -11.21 4.12
N GLY A 261 17.77 -10.12 4.68
CA GLY A 261 16.79 -9.25 4.02
C GLY A 261 17.32 -8.60 2.74
N ILE A 262 18.58 -8.14 2.73
CA ILE A 262 19.23 -7.58 1.53
C ILE A 262 19.27 -8.61 0.39
N VAL A 263 19.74 -9.81 0.69
CA VAL A 263 19.82 -10.90 -0.31
C VAL A 263 18.43 -11.22 -0.87
N ALA A 264 17.42 -11.30 0.00
CA ALA A 264 16.04 -11.51 -0.39
C ALA A 264 15.52 -10.38 -1.30
N GLY A 265 15.72 -9.11 -0.92
CA GLY A 265 15.26 -7.96 -1.70
C GLY A 265 15.85 -7.90 -3.11
N ILE A 266 17.15 -8.16 -3.24
CA ILE A 266 17.82 -8.21 -4.54
C ILE A 266 17.31 -9.39 -5.38
N LEU A 267 17.26 -10.58 -4.81
CA LEU A 267 16.82 -11.80 -5.49
C LEU A 267 15.37 -11.66 -5.98
N LEU A 268 14.48 -11.20 -5.10
CA LEU A 268 13.08 -11.02 -5.45
C LEU A 268 12.86 -9.97 -6.53
N SER A 269 13.62 -8.87 -6.52
CA SER A 269 13.52 -7.85 -7.58
C SER A 269 13.83 -8.43 -8.97
N ILE A 270 14.70 -9.44 -9.04
CA ILE A 270 15.00 -10.14 -10.28
C ILE A 270 13.91 -11.15 -10.62
N LEU A 271 13.50 -11.98 -9.66
CA LEU A 271 12.52 -13.04 -9.88
C LEU A 271 11.14 -12.49 -10.24
N THR A 272 10.70 -11.43 -9.58
CA THR A 272 9.39 -10.78 -9.82
C THR A 272 9.36 -9.88 -11.06
N ALA A 273 10.47 -9.70 -11.76
CA ALA A 273 10.53 -8.95 -13.01
C ALA A 273 9.85 -9.67 -14.21
N GLY A 274 9.03 -10.67 -13.97
CA GLY A 274 8.31 -11.46 -14.99
C GLY A 274 8.90 -12.84 -15.22
N LEU A 275 9.88 -13.28 -14.39
CA LEU A 275 10.44 -14.62 -14.46
C LEU A 275 9.55 -15.65 -13.75
N LEU A 276 9.11 -15.34 -12.53
CA LEU A 276 8.28 -16.21 -11.71
C LEU A 276 7.10 -15.44 -11.15
N ASN A 277 5.99 -16.12 -10.92
CA ASN A 277 4.81 -15.55 -10.29
C ASN A 277 4.91 -15.55 -8.76
N THR A 278 4.11 -14.74 -8.11
CA THR A 278 4.17 -14.47 -6.67
C THR A 278 4.01 -15.74 -5.83
N TYR A 279 3.01 -16.60 -6.13
CA TYR A 279 2.76 -17.80 -5.33
C TYR A 279 3.80 -18.90 -5.60
N GLN A 280 4.38 -18.99 -6.79
CA GLN A 280 5.51 -19.87 -7.07
C GLN A 280 6.69 -19.55 -6.15
N ILE A 281 7.05 -18.26 -6.05
CA ILE A 281 8.16 -17.82 -5.21
C ILE A 281 7.82 -18.02 -3.74
N LEU A 282 6.64 -17.60 -3.28
CA LEU A 282 6.22 -17.64 -1.89
C LEU A 282 6.19 -19.08 -1.35
N LEU A 283 5.58 -20.01 -2.07
CA LEU A 283 5.52 -21.42 -1.68
C LEU A 283 6.90 -22.07 -1.67
N THR A 284 7.78 -21.72 -2.62
CA THR A 284 9.17 -22.20 -2.65
C THR A 284 9.94 -21.73 -1.42
N ILE A 285 9.79 -20.46 -1.01
CA ILE A 285 10.44 -19.91 0.19
C ILE A 285 9.91 -20.59 1.47
N ILE A 286 8.60 -20.78 1.57
CA ILE A 286 7.99 -21.51 2.71
C ILE A 286 8.54 -22.93 2.79
N LEU A 287 8.59 -23.64 1.68
CA LEU A 287 9.13 -25.00 1.60
C LEU A 287 10.60 -25.05 2.02
N MET A 288 11.43 -24.11 1.54
CA MET A 288 12.85 -24.03 1.89
C MET A 288 13.06 -23.71 3.38
N SER A 289 12.30 -22.76 3.94
CA SER A 289 12.34 -22.44 5.37
C SER A 289 11.94 -23.62 6.24
N LEU A 290 10.89 -24.35 5.85
CA LEU A 290 10.44 -25.55 6.55
C LEU A 290 11.47 -26.69 6.46
N ALA A 291 12.01 -26.91 5.27
CA ALA A 291 13.05 -27.92 5.05
C ALA A 291 14.31 -27.62 5.88
N PHE A 292 14.75 -26.37 5.91
CA PHE A 292 15.84 -25.94 6.78
C PHE A 292 15.59 -26.27 8.24
N THR A 293 14.41 -25.94 8.74
CA THR A 293 14.01 -26.19 10.12
C THR A 293 13.99 -27.69 10.43
N LEU A 294 13.41 -28.51 9.56
CA LEU A 294 13.36 -29.96 9.73
C LEU A 294 14.76 -30.58 9.73
N LEU A 295 15.62 -30.20 8.78
CA LEU A 295 16.99 -30.76 8.62
C LEU A 295 17.92 -30.41 9.80
N ASN A 296 17.76 -29.24 10.39
CA ASN A 296 18.67 -28.78 11.44
C ASN A 296 18.20 -29.14 12.86
N PHE A 297 16.89 -29.22 13.08
CA PHE A 297 16.36 -29.34 14.44
C PHE A 297 15.60 -30.63 14.73
N PHE A 298 15.10 -31.33 13.71
CA PHE A 298 14.25 -32.51 13.92
C PHE A 298 14.84 -33.82 13.37
N VAL A 299 15.82 -33.77 12.47
CA VAL A 299 16.34 -34.92 11.77
C VAL A 299 17.83 -35.07 12.00
N SER A 300 18.25 -36.22 12.54
CA SER A 300 19.65 -36.53 12.82
C SER A 300 20.28 -37.60 11.88
N GLY A 301 19.47 -38.44 11.26
CA GLY A 301 19.98 -39.54 10.40
C GLY A 301 20.43 -39.06 9.02
N ARG A 302 21.60 -39.44 8.53
CA ARG A 302 22.16 -39.06 7.21
C ARG A 302 21.23 -39.40 6.04
N ASN A 303 20.66 -40.60 6.04
CA ASN A 303 19.76 -41.06 4.98
C ASN A 303 18.44 -40.28 4.97
N LEU A 304 17.87 -40.00 6.17
CA LEU A 304 16.64 -39.21 6.29
C LEU A 304 16.89 -37.74 5.91
N LYS A 305 18.05 -37.17 6.25
CA LYS A 305 18.44 -35.81 5.77
C LYS A 305 18.54 -35.76 4.26
N LEU A 306 19.17 -36.78 3.63
CA LEU A 306 19.26 -36.88 2.17
C LEU A 306 17.87 -37.01 1.54
N PHE A 307 17.01 -37.87 2.09
CA PHE A 307 15.63 -38.02 1.62
C PHE A 307 14.85 -36.68 1.66
N ILE A 308 14.91 -35.95 2.80
CA ILE A 308 14.24 -34.64 2.91
C ILE A 308 14.79 -33.64 1.90
N LYS A 309 16.12 -33.59 1.67
CA LYS A 309 16.72 -32.71 0.65
C LYS A 309 16.19 -33.04 -0.75
N ILE A 310 16.15 -34.32 -1.12
CA ILE A 310 15.64 -34.78 -2.42
C ILE A 310 14.14 -34.44 -2.53
N LEU A 311 13.35 -34.77 -1.51
CA LEU A 311 11.92 -34.45 -1.49
C LEU A 311 11.66 -32.94 -1.63
N THR A 312 12.44 -32.10 -0.92
CA THR A 312 12.35 -30.64 -1.02
C THR A 312 12.68 -30.16 -2.44
N ALA A 313 13.71 -30.71 -3.06
CA ALA A 313 14.07 -30.35 -4.43
C ALA A 313 12.97 -30.76 -5.43
N ILE A 314 12.37 -31.95 -5.27
CA ILE A 314 11.27 -32.42 -6.11
C ILE A 314 10.03 -31.52 -5.91
N LEU A 315 9.64 -31.23 -4.68
CA LEU A 315 8.50 -30.37 -4.39
C LEU A 315 8.73 -28.93 -4.89
N ALA A 316 9.94 -28.37 -4.75
CA ALA A 316 10.29 -27.07 -5.30
C ALA A 316 10.17 -27.07 -6.84
N ALA A 317 10.66 -28.10 -7.50
CA ALA A 317 10.50 -28.26 -8.95
C ALA A 317 9.02 -28.34 -9.34
N ILE A 318 8.20 -29.12 -8.63
CA ILE A 318 6.76 -29.20 -8.87
C ILE A 318 6.13 -27.82 -8.73
N ILE A 319 6.41 -27.08 -7.65
CA ILE A 319 5.88 -25.71 -7.44
C ILE A 319 6.26 -24.78 -8.59
N LEU A 320 7.53 -24.82 -9.02
CA LEU A 320 8.03 -23.94 -10.07
C LEU A 320 7.42 -24.24 -11.45
N PHE A 321 7.12 -25.51 -11.75
CA PHE A 321 6.59 -25.92 -13.06
C PHE A 321 5.06 -26.10 -13.13
N SER A 322 4.36 -26.32 -11.99
CA SER A 322 2.92 -26.54 -11.97
C SER A 322 2.07 -25.27 -12.13
N GLY A 323 2.66 -24.09 -11.98
CA GLY A 323 1.93 -22.82 -12.07
C GLY A 323 0.84 -22.66 -10.97
N PRO A 324 1.16 -22.78 -9.66
CA PRO A 324 0.18 -22.75 -8.59
C PRO A 324 -0.62 -21.43 -8.54
N ASP A 325 -0.09 -20.37 -9.13
CA ASP A 325 -0.73 -19.05 -9.17
C ASP A 325 -2.13 -19.10 -9.79
N THR A 326 -2.35 -19.91 -10.83
CA THR A 326 -3.67 -20.08 -11.45
C THR A 326 -4.69 -20.61 -10.44
N PHE A 327 -4.29 -21.59 -9.61
CA PHE A 327 -5.13 -22.13 -8.54
C PHE A 327 -5.45 -21.07 -7.48
N PHE A 328 -4.44 -20.32 -7.00
CA PHE A 328 -4.65 -19.28 -5.99
C PHE A 328 -5.50 -18.13 -6.54
N ARG A 329 -5.29 -17.71 -7.79
CA ARG A 329 -6.14 -16.69 -8.45
C ARG A 329 -7.59 -17.15 -8.61
N HIS A 330 -7.83 -18.42 -8.91
CA HIS A 330 -9.18 -18.97 -8.93
C HIS A 330 -9.85 -18.92 -7.54
N LEU A 331 -9.09 -19.14 -6.47
CA LEU A 331 -9.59 -18.97 -5.11
C LEU A 331 -9.91 -17.50 -4.75
N LEU A 332 -9.16 -16.55 -5.29
CA LEU A 332 -9.32 -15.11 -5.02
C LEU A 332 -10.39 -14.45 -5.92
N LEU A 333 -10.77 -15.07 -7.04
CA LEU A 333 -11.78 -14.57 -7.99
C LEU A 333 -12.94 -15.59 -8.07
N PRO A 334 -13.79 -15.67 -7.03
CA PRO A 334 -14.90 -16.60 -7.01
C PRO A 334 -15.87 -16.37 -8.17
N GLY A 335 -16.33 -17.45 -8.79
CA GLY A 335 -17.23 -17.41 -9.95
C GLY A 335 -16.53 -17.25 -11.29
N ILE A 336 -15.24 -16.94 -11.32
CA ILE A 336 -14.46 -16.77 -12.56
C ILE A 336 -13.57 -17.98 -12.77
N ARG A 337 -13.68 -18.62 -13.93
CA ARG A 337 -12.76 -19.68 -14.35
C ARG A 337 -11.44 -19.06 -14.81
N VAL A 338 -10.44 -19.04 -13.96
CA VAL A 338 -9.10 -18.54 -14.31
C VAL A 338 -8.42 -19.50 -15.29
N THR A 339 -8.10 -19.03 -16.48
CA THR A 339 -7.43 -19.82 -17.52
C THR A 339 -5.91 -19.64 -17.51
N ALA A 340 -5.43 -18.43 -17.23
CA ALA A 340 -4.01 -18.13 -17.10
C ALA A 340 -3.81 -16.91 -16.20
N THR A 341 -2.64 -16.83 -15.61
CA THR A 341 -2.23 -15.64 -14.84
C THR A 341 -0.73 -15.39 -15.01
N LYS A 342 -0.35 -14.13 -15.04
CA LYS A 342 1.05 -13.73 -15.14
C LYS A 342 1.32 -12.47 -14.32
N ASP A 343 2.38 -12.54 -13.56
CA ASP A 343 2.91 -11.38 -12.87
C ASP A 343 3.87 -10.61 -13.78
N THR A 344 3.68 -9.30 -13.85
CA THR A 344 4.54 -8.38 -14.61
C THR A 344 5.24 -7.43 -13.65
N PRO A 345 6.26 -6.69 -14.10
CA PRO A 345 6.85 -5.62 -13.27
C PRO A 345 5.88 -4.55 -12.82
N TYR A 346 4.69 -4.47 -13.42
CA TYR A 346 3.71 -3.41 -13.19
C TYR A 346 2.48 -3.86 -12.39
N GLY A 347 2.20 -5.17 -12.37
CA GLY A 347 1.05 -5.75 -11.69
C GLY A 347 0.83 -7.21 -12.06
N ASN A 348 -0.36 -7.72 -11.75
CA ASN A 348 -0.80 -9.06 -12.12
C ASN A 348 -1.86 -8.98 -13.22
N ILE A 349 -1.68 -9.77 -14.27
CA ILE A 349 -2.68 -9.97 -15.33
C ILE A 349 -3.27 -11.37 -15.16
N THR A 350 -4.59 -11.46 -15.06
CA THR A 350 -5.32 -12.72 -14.95
C THR A 350 -6.35 -12.79 -16.06
N TYR A 351 -6.31 -13.89 -16.79
CA TYR A 351 -7.30 -14.23 -17.82
C TYR A 351 -8.35 -15.12 -17.23
N GLY A 352 -9.61 -14.73 -17.39
CA GLY A 352 -10.75 -15.44 -16.85
C GLY A 352 -11.86 -15.64 -17.86
N GLU A 353 -12.76 -16.53 -17.54
CA GLU A 353 -13.98 -16.81 -18.28
C GLU A 353 -15.15 -16.85 -17.30
N TYR A 354 -16.20 -16.09 -17.60
CA TYR A 354 -17.45 -16.06 -16.84
C TYR A 354 -18.62 -16.25 -17.82
N SER A 355 -19.40 -17.29 -17.60
CA SER A 355 -20.57 -17.60 -18.46
C SER A 355 -20.26 -17.66 -19.98
N GLY A 356 -19.07 -18.13 -20.36
CA GLY A 356 -18.62 -18.19 -21.76
C GLY A 356 -17.92 -16.93 -22.26
N GLU A 357 -17.97 -15.81 -21.49
CA GLU A 357 -17.36 -14.54 -21.85
C GLU A 357 -15.92 -14.46 -21.33
N LYS A 358 -15.00 -14.07 -22.22
CA LYS A 358 -13.57 -13.90 -21.86
C LYS A 358 -13.35 -12.54 -21.24
N SER A 359 -12.71 -12.54 -20.09
CA SER A 359 -12.39 -11.33 -19.32
C SER A 359 -10.89 -11.27 -18.99
N VAL A 360 -10.35 -10.08 -18.94
CA VAL A 360 -8.98 -9.81 -18.50
C VAL A 360 -9.04 -8.95 -17.26
N TYR A 361 -8.37 -9.39 -16.19
CA TYR A 361 -8.27 -8.68 -14.94
C TYR A 361 -6.85 -8.17 -14.76
N TYR A 362 -6.72 -6.91 -14.37
CA TYR A 362 -5.45 -6.29 -13.98
C TYR A 362 -5.50 -5.92 -12.50
N ASN A 363 -4.63 -6.52 -11.70
CA ASN A 363 -4.65 -6.39 -10.23
C ASN A 363 -6.05 -6.70 -9.65
N GLN A 364 -6.63 -7.82 -10.07
CA GLN A 364 -7.97 -8.31 -9.70
C GLN A 364 -9.14 -7.40 -10.09
N ARG A 365 -8.90 -6.32 -10.81
CA ARG A 365 -9.95 -5.45 -11.39
C ARG A 365 -10.20 -5.82 -12.82
N LEU A 366 -11.44 -5.78 -13.21
CA LEU A 366 -11.83 -5.99 -14.60
C LEU A 366 -11.21 -4.90 -15.48
N LEU A 367 -10.30 -5.30 -16.37
CA LEU A 367 -9.67 -4.42 -17.35
C LEU A 367 -10.42 -4.45 -18.68
N LYS A 368 -10.89 -5.64 -19.08
CA LYS A 368 -11.52 -5.87 -20.37
C LYS A 368 -12.51 -7.00 -20.26
N TYR A 369 -13.66 -6.79 -20.83
CA TYR A 369 -14.72 -7.79 -21.05
C TYR A 369 -15.15 -7.75 -22.52
N SER A 370 -16.08 -8.60 -22.91
CA SER A 370 -16.65 -8.55 -24.25
C SER A 370 -17.28 -7.18 -24.50
N ASP A 371 -16.99 -6.65 -25.60
CA ASP A 371 -17.31 -5.43 -26.31
C ASP A 371 -18.36 -4.46 -25.70
N ASP A 372 -17.93 -3.42 -25.02
CA ASP A 372 -18.72 -2.22 -24.78
C ASP A 372 -18.59 -1.27 -25.97
N ALA A 373 -19.49 -1.41 -26.93
CA ALA A 373 -19.48 -0.61 -28.15
C ALA A 373 -19.73 0.87 -27.89
N ALA A 374 -20.54 1.23 -26.89
CA ALA A 374 -20.81 2.61 -26.54
C ALA A 374 -19.56 3.30 -25.98
N GLU A 375 -18.90 2.70 -25.01
CA GLU A 375 -17.65 3.25 -24.44
C GLU A 375 -16.55 3.32 -25.52
N ARG A 376 -16.44 2.31 -26.37
CA ARG A 376 -15.46 2.26 -27.45
C ARG A 376 -15.63 3.42 -28.42
N GLU A 377 -16.87 3.68 -28.86
CA GLU A 377 -17.18 4.79 -29.74
C GLU A 377 -16.93 6.15 -29.06
N GLU A 378 -17.37 6.37 -27.84
CA GLU A 378 -17.10 7.58 -27.07
C GLU A 378 -15.61 7.85 -26.93
N ASN A 379 -14.82 6.83 -26.58
CA ASN A 379 -13.37 6.93 -26.38
C ASN A 379 -12.60 7.45 -27.61
N ILE A 380 -13.14 7.28 -28.80
CA ILE A 380 -12.46 7.66 -30.04
C ILE A 380 -13.16 8.84 -30.73
N HIS A 381 -14.48 8.76 -30.91
CA HIS A 381 -15.18 9.73 -31.74
C HIS A 381 -15.27 11.12 -31.10
N TYR A 382 -15.40 11.25 -29.78
CA TYR A 382 -15.43 12.56 -29.14
C TYR A 382 -14.16 13.39 -29.41
N ALA A 383 -13.01 12.72 -29.57
CA ALA A 383 -11.76 13.40 -29.92
C ALA A 383 -11.62 13.58 -31.44
N LEU A 384 -11.77 12.52 -32.24
CA LEU A 384 -11.43 12.55 -33.65
C LEU A 384 -12.43 13.35 -34.49
N LEU A 385 -13.71 13.45 -34.07
CA LEU A 385 -14.70 14.31 -34.71
C LEU A 385 -14.32 15.79 -34.66
N GLN A 386 -13.51 16.22 -33.72
CA GLN A 386 -13.05 17.61 -33.62
C GLN A 386 -12.07 17.99 -34.76
N LYS A 387 -11.43 17.01 -35.39
CA LYS A 387 -10.46 17.22 -36.47
C LYS A 387 -11.00 16.72 -37.81
N LYS A 388 -10.97 17.58 -38.86
CA LYS A 388 -11.53 17.20 -40.16
C LYS A 388 -10.77 16.07 -40.83
N ASN A 389 -9.44 16.12 -40.83
CA ASN A 389 -8.56 15.14 -41.45
C ASN A 389 -7.40 14.77 -40.51
N PRO A 390 -7.65 13.92 -39.49
CA PRO A 390 -6.56 13.47 -38.61
C PRO A 390 -5.66 12.48 -39.36
N GLU A 391 -4.36 12.76 -39.47
CA GLU A 391 -3.39 11.89 -40.13
C GLU A 391 -2.56 11.07 -39.17
N LYS A 392 -2.16 11.68 -38.02
CA LYS A 392 -1.36 11.02 -36.99
C LYS A 392 -2.08 11.02 -35.67
N VAL A 393 -2.42 9.85 -35.17
CA VAL A 393 -3.14 9.65 -33.91
C VAL A 393 -2.24 8.94 -32.90
N LEU A 394 -2.17 9.46 -31.69
CA LEU A 394 -1.52 8.79 -30.56
C LEU A 394 -2.58 8.28 -29.59
N LEU A 395 -2.65 6.97 -29.45
CA LEU A 395 -3.47 6.27 -28.44
C LEU A 395 -2.57 5.87 -27.27
N ILE A 396 -2.89 6.33 -26.08
CA ILE A 396 -2.17 5.99 -24.83
C ILE A 396 -3.02 5.04 -24.01
N SER A 397 -2.59 3.77 -23.96
CA SER A 397 -3.30 2.66 -23.28
C SER A 397 -4.69 2.38 -23.88
N GLY A 398 -5.54 1.64 -23.18
CA GLY A 398 -6.80 1.11 -23.69
C GLY A 398 -6.59 -0.14 -24.56
N SER A 399 -7.69 -0.75 -25.04
CA SER A 399 -7.61 -1.90 -25.92
C SER A 399 -7.36 -1.45 -27.37
N LEU A 400 -6.18 -1.72 -27.90
CA LEU A 400 -5.86 -1.40 -29.30
C LEU A 400 -6.78 -2.14 -30.25
N LYS A 401 -7.07 -3.43 -29.98
CA LYS A 401 -7.97 -4.27 -30.79
C LYS A 401 -9.37 -3.69 -30.89
N SER A 402 -9.90 -3.16 -29.80
CA SER A 402 -11.25 -2.59 -29.77
C SER A 402 -11.31 -1.19 -30.39
N HIS A 403 -10.29 -0.34 -30.17
CA HIS A 403 -10.33 1.06 -30.62
C HIS A 403 -9.78 1.29 -32.03
N LEU A 404 -8.91 0.40 -32.55
CA LEU A 404 -8.32 0.56 -33.90
C LEU A 404 -9.38 0.61 -35.01
N PRO A 405 -10.43 -0.25 -35.04
CA PRO A 405 -11.48 -0.15 -36.04
C PRO A 405 -12.19 1.22 -36.05
N GLU A 406 -12.41 1.82 -34.87
CA GLU A 406 -13.02 3.15 -34.77
C GLU A 406 -12.11 4.25 -35.30
N ILE A 407 -10.79 4.16 -35.03
CA ILE A 407 -9.80 5.11 -35.59
C ILE A 407 -9.73 5.00 -37.11
N LEU A 408 -9.86 3.80 -37.65
CA LEU A 408 -9.80 3.56 -39.11
C LEU A 408 -11.02 4.08 -39.88
N LYS A 409 -12.08 4.53 -39.24
CA LYS A 409 -13.19 5.25 -39.87
C LYS A 409 -12.75 6.64 -40.36
N TYR A 410 -11.61 7.16 -39.91
CA TYR A 410 -11.03 8.45 -40.28
C TYR A 410 -9.85 8.27 -41.28
N PRO A 411 -9.44 9.33 -42.02
CA PRO A 411 -8.33 9.27 -42.97
C PRO A 411 -6.96 9.28 -42.27
N VAL A 412 -6.81 8.45 -41.24
CA VAL A 412 -5.57 8.33 -40.47
C VAL A 412 -4.52 7.56 -41.26
N LYS A 413 -3.31 8.09 -41.36
CA LYS A 413 -2.15 7.46 -42.00
C LYS A 413 -1.28 6.67 -41.04
N THR A 414 -1.13 7.16 -39.80
CA THR A 414 -0.27 6.53 -38.81
C THR A 414 -0.94 6.54 -37.44
N VAL A 415 -1.02 5.36 -36.83
CA VAL A 415 -1.46 5.18 -35.44
C VAL A 415 -0.27 4.81 -34.59
N TYR A 416 -0.01 5.61 -33.55
CA TYR A 416 0.94 5.29 -32.48
C TYR A 416 0.16 4.76 -31.29
N TYR A 417 0.55 3.59 -30.81
CA TYR A 417 -0.02 2.99 -29.60
C TYR A 417 1.06 2.83 -28.56
N ILE A 418 0.84 3.43 -27.40
CA ILE A 418 1.78 3.35 -26.28
C ILE A 418 1.12 2.63 -25.12
N GLU A 419 1.69 1.47 -24.78
CA GLU A 419 1.31 0.71 -23.62
C GLU A 419 2.56 0.35 -22.81
N ARG A 420 2.49 0.61 -21.50
CA ARG A 420 3.62 0.38 -20.60
C ARG A 420 3.90 -1.10 -20.36
N ASP A 421 2.82 -1.89 -20.19
CA ASP A 421 2.93 -3.32 -19.89
C ASP A 421 2.88 -4.15 -21.19
N PRO A 422 3.98 -4.80 -21.61
CA PRO A 422 4.02 -5.58 -22.84
C PRO A 422 3.08 -6.79 -22.81
N GLU A 423 2.69 -7.30 -21.63
CA GLU A 423 1.74 -8.42 -21.56
C GLU A 423 0.31 -7.99 -21.93
N ILE A 424 -0.07 -6.75 -21.68
CA ILE A 424 -1.34 -6.19 -22.16
C ILE A 424 -1.36 -6.21 -23.69
N VAL A 425 -0.26 -5.76 -24.33
CA VAL A 425 -0.16 -5.77 -25.80
C VAL A 425 -0.25 -7.19 -26.37
N LYS A 426 0.44 -8.15 -25.76
CA LYS A 426 0.37 -9.57 -26.19
C LYS A 426 -1.03 -10.16 -26.06
N SER A 427 -1.81 -9.71 -25.07
CA SER A 427 -3.20 -10.16 -24.87
C SER A 427 -4.15 -9.74 -25.99
N GLU A 428 -3.76 -8.74 -26.80
CA GLU A 428 -4.61 -8.13 -27.84
C GLU A 428 -4.72 -8.96 -29.11
N SER A 429 -3.87 -9.99 -29.34
CA SER A 429 -3.88 -10.89 -30.50
C SER A 429 -4.30 -10.21 -31.83
N LEU A 430 -3.56 -9.13 -32.18
CA LEU A 430 -3.80 -8.36 -33.40
C LEU A 430 -3.36 -9.14 -34.65
N GLN A 431 -4.26 -9.33 -35.59
CA GLN A 431 -3.91 -9.71 -36.96
C GLN A 431 -3.51 -8.42 -37.70
N VAL A 432 -2.24 -8.05 -37.63
CA VAL A 432 -1.71 -6.78 -38.18
C VAL A 432 -1.63 -6.78 -39.70
N ASP A 433 -1.69 -7.95 -40.35
CA ASP A 433 -1.39 -8.10 -41.78
C ASP A 433 -2.45 -7.52 -42.74
N SER A 434 -3.59 -7.04 -42.23
CA SER A 434 -4.68 -6.51 -43.05
C SER A 434 -4.90 -4.98 -42.92
N VAL A 435 -4.03 -4.26 -42.20
CA VAL A 435 -4.25 -2.84 -41.91
C VAL A 435 -3.51 -1.96 -42.91
N LYS A 436 -4.27 -1.17 -43.72
CA LYS A 436 -3.71 -0.18 -44.68
C LYS A 436 -2.99 1.03 -44.04
N VAL A 437 -2.89 1.08 -42.72
CA VAL A 437 -2.37 2.19 -41.93
C VAL A 437 -1.07 1.77 -41.23
N LYS A 438 -0.08 2.68 -41.14
CA LYS A 438 1.15 2.44 -40.38
C LYS A 438 0.85 2.38 -38.90
N LEU A 439 0.95 1.21 -38.29
CA LEU A 439 0.80 1.01 -36.85
C LEU A 439 2.17 0.93 -36.20
N ILE A 440 2.40 1.78 -35.18
CA ILE A 440 3.63 1.83 -34.37
C ILE A 440 3.27 1.53 -32.93
N ILE A 441 3.72 0.40 -32.41
CA ILE A 441 3.48 -0.04 -31.03
C ILE A 441 4.75 0.17 -30.23
N GLU A 442 4.66 0.95 -29.14
CA GLU A 442 5.77 1.27 -28.23
C GLU A 442 5.47 0.79 -26.81
N ASN A 443 6.26 -0.19 -26.34
CA ASN A 443 6.20 -0.65 -24.95
C ASN A 443 7.02 0.28 -24.06
N ARG A 444 6.50 1.49 -23.81
CA ARG A 444 7.17 2.54 -23.04
C ARG A 444 6.20 3.29 -22.16
N ASP A 445 6.77 4.01 -21.21
CA ASP A 445 6.03 4.98 -20.42
C ASP A 445 5.66 6.22 -21.27
N ALA A 446 4.37 6.50 -21.37
CA ALA A 446 3.87 7.61 -22.22
C ALA A 446 4.34 8.98 -21.73
N PHE A 447 4.50 9.20 -20.42
CA PHE A 447 5.02 10.46 -19.89
C PHE A 447 6.44 10.76 -20.42
N ARG A 448 7.29 9.75 -20.44
CA ARG A 448 8.65 9.85 -20.98
C ARG A 448 8.68 9.92 -22.50
N TYR A 449 7.84 9.12 -23.15
CA TYR A 449 7.74 9.13 -24.60
C TYR A 449 7.46 10.55 -25.10
N LEU A 450 6.44 11.20 -24.57
CA LEU A 450 6.09 12.58 -24.95
C LEU A 450 7.15 13.61 -24.61
N LYS A 451 8.00 13.34 -23.59
CA LYS A 451 9.08 14.25 -23.20
C LYS A 451 10.27 14.21 -24.19
N VAL A 452 10.57 13.03 -24.72
CA VAL A 452 11.79 12.78 -25.54
C VAL A 452 11.49 12.76 -27.03
N ASN A 453 10.36 12.20 -27.47
CA ASN A 453 10.01 12.04 -28.88
C ASN A 453 9.79 13.41 -29.56
N GLY A 454 10.20 13.54 -30.82
CA GLY A 454 10.03 14.74 -31.67
C GLY A 454 8.72 14.77 -32.47
N GLU A 455 7.99 13.66 -32.58
CA GLU A 455 6.76 13.54 -33.39
C GLU A 455 5.65 14.46 -32.88
N LYS A 456 4.86 14.97 -33.84
CA LYS A 456 3.65 15.74 -33.58
C LYS A 456 2.42 14.96 -34.04
N PHE A 457 1.31 15.13 -33.32
CA PHE A 457 0.07 14.42 -33.51
C PHE A 457 -1.11 15.35 -33.75
N ASP A 458 -2.08 14.88 -34.54
CA ASP A 458 -3.34 15.58 -34.75
C ASP A 458 -4.32 15.30 -33.60
N ALA A 459 -4.24 14.11 -33.04
CA ALA A 459 -4.98 13.76 -31.83
C ALA A 459 -4.14 12.92 -30.87
N VAL A 460 -4.26 13.21 -29.57
CA VAL A 460 -3.72 12.40 -28.46
C VAL A 460 -4.88 11.99 -27.58
N ILE A 461 -5.11 10.69 -27.46
CA ILE A 461 -6.21 10.10 -26.71
C ILE A 461 -5.63 9.33 -25.52
N LEU A 462 -5.99 9.71 -24.30
CA LEU A 462 -5.53 9.10 -23.07
C LEU A 462 -6.63 8.24 -22.46
N LEU A 463 -6.47 6.91 -22.52
CA LEU A 463 -7.41 5.92 -22.00
C LEU A 463 -6.88 5.20 -20.75
N LEU A 464 -6.09 5.90 -19.93
CA LEU A 464 -5.64 5.38 -18.65
C LEU A 464 -6.74 5.47 -17.58
N PRO A 465 -6.72 4.57 -16.59
CA PRO A 465 -7.63 4.65 -15.45
C PRO A 465 -7.55 6.00 -14.71
N PRO A 466 -8.56 6.33 -13.89
CA PRO A 466 -8.54 7.49 -13.02
C PRO A 466 -7.26 7.60 -12.20
N PRO A 467 -6.85 8.82 -11.75
CA PRO A 467 -5.64 9.05 -10.97
C PRO A 467 -5.74 8.50 -9.54
N SER A 468 -6.07 7.23 -9.42
CA SER A 468 -6.22 6.51 -8.15
C SER A 468 -4.90 6.33 -7.40
N THR A 469 -3.80 6.24 -8.14
CA THR A 469 -2.43 6.11 -7.62
C THR A 469 -1.55 7.25 -8.13
N LEU A 470 -0.43 7.52 -7.48
CA LEU A 470 0.52 8.53 -7.96
C LEU A 470 1.09 8.18 -9.33
N SER A 471 1.24 6.89 -9.64
CA SER A 471 1.67 6.47 -10.97
C SER A 471 0.65 6.80 -12.06
N MET A 472 -0.64 6.78 -11.75
CA MET A 472 -1.70 7.23 -12.67
C MET A 472 -1.86 8.74 -12.62
N ASN A 473 -1.76 9.34 -11.44
CA ASN A 473 -1.90 10.79 -11.25
C ASN A 473 -0.94 11.62 -12.12
N ARG A 474 0.27 11.13 -12.38
CA ARG A 474 1.25 11.86 -13.21
C ARG A 474 0.77 12.13 -14.64
N TYR A 475 -0.16 11.32 -15.18
CA TYR A 475 -0.76 11.55 -16.50
C TYR A 475 -1.91 12.57 -16.48
N TYR A 476 -2.29 13.06 -15.31
CA TYR A 476 -3.32 14.08 -15.11
C TYR A 476 -2.75 15.39 -14.52
N THR A 477 -1.44 15.59 -14.63
CA THR A 477 -0.73 16.77 -14.09
C THR A 477 -0.54 17.86 -15.13
N THR A 478 -0.40 19.09 -14.67
CA THR A 478 -0.07 20.25 -15.53
C THR A 478 1.22 20.01 -16.34
N GLU A 479 2.20 19.31 -15.78
CA GLU A 479 3.47 18.97 -16.45
C GLU A 479 3.24 17.99 -17.61
N PHE A 480 2.40 16.99 -17.42
CA PHE A 480 2.04 16.05 -18.49
C PHE A 480 1.29 16.74 -19.61
N PHE A 481 0.30 17.54 -19.29
CA PHE A 481 -0.48 18.29 -20.29
C PHE A 481 0.38 19.26 -21.10
N LYS A 482 1.38 19.90 -20.49
CA LYS A 482 2.38 20.72 -21.22
C LYS A 482 3.20 19.87 -22.20
N ASN A 483 3.58 18.64 -21.84
CA ASN A 483 4.29 17.74 -22.74
C ASN A 483 3.39 17.28 -23.88
N VAL A 484 2.13 16.96 -23.62
CA VAL A 484 1.12 16.66 -24.66
C VAL A 484 0.99 17.83 -25.62
N LYS A 485 0.75 19.06 -25.12
CA LYS A 485 0.60 20.26 -25.94
C LYS A 485 1.79 20.50 -26.87
N LYS A 486 3.02 20.29 -26.39
CA LYS A 486 4.25 20.40 -27.19
C LYS A 486 4.29 19.41 -28.36
N ARG A 487 3.57 18.29 -28.26
CA ARG A 487 3.50 17.22 -29.27
C ARG A 487 2.23 17.26 -30.12
N LEU A 488 1.34 18.19 -29.88
CA LEU A 488 0.20 18.42 -30.75
C LEU A 488 0.58 19.36 -31.90
N ASN A 489 -0.06 19.16 -33.05
CA ASN A 489 -0.13 20.14 -34.12
C ASN A 489 -0.89 21.40 -33.65
N PRO A 490 -0.80 22.55 -34.27
CA PRO A 490 -1.42 23.79 -33.80
C PRO A 490 -2.92 23.68 -33.48
N ASP A 491 -3.65 22.89 -34.29
CA ASP A 491 -5.07 22.59 -34.17
C ASP A 491 -5.34 21.16 -33.63
N GLY A 492 -4.32 20.57 -32.99
CA GLY A 492 -4.39 19.20 -32.44
C GLY A 492 -5.28 19.12 -31.22
N ILE A 493 -5.83 17.92 -31.03
CA ILE A 493 -6.81 17.61 -29.97
C ILE A 493 -6.16 16.69 -28.91
N PHE A 494 -6.39 17.02 -27.66
CA PHE A 494 -6.12 16.12 -26.54
C PHE A 494 -7.43 15.75 -25.84
N MET A 495 -7.62 14.47 -25.59
CA MET A 495 -8.76 13.97 -24.81
C MET A 495 -8.28 13.05 -23.70
N CYS A 496 -8.88 13.21 -22.52
CA CYS A 496 -8.71 12.30 -21.39
C CYS A 496 -10.04 12.15 -20.63
N SER A 497 -10.20 11.00 -19.98
CA SER A 497 -11.34 10.74 -19.07
C SER A 497 -10.82 10.43 -17.68
N PRO A 498 -11.04 11.29 -16.68
CA PRO A 498 -10.65 11.01 -15.31
C PRO A 498 -11.61 10.05 -14.58
N GLY A 499 -12.76 9.72 -15.14
CA GLY A 499 -13.72 8.78 -14.56
C GLY A 499 -15.18 9.09 -14.84
N ILE A 500 -16.05 8.41 -14.11
CA ILE A 500 -17.51 8.55 -14.23
C ILE A 500 -17.95 9.83 -13.52
N TRP A 501 -18.88 10.56 -14.13
CA TRP A 501 -19.54 11.72 -13.53
C TRP A 501 -20.89 11.31 -12.94
N ASP A 502 -21.04 11.53 -11.62
CA ASP A 502 -22.29 11.26 -10.94
C ASP A 502 -23.34 12.35 -11.23
N ASN A 503 -24.60 11.98 -11.36
CA ASN A 503 -25.69 12.95 -11.56
C ASN A 503 -25.84 13.93 -10.36
N TYR A 504 -25.43 13.47 -9.18
CA TYR A 504 -25.41 14.27 -7.93
C TYR A 504 -23.99 14.23 -7.34
N PRO A 505 -23.04 15.00 -7.92
CA PRO A 505 -21.68 14.96 -7.47
C PRO A 505 -21.54 15.53 -6.06
N ASN A 506 -20.83 14.81 -5.19
CA ASN A 506 -20.49 15.31 -3.88
C ASN A 506 -19.30 16.28 -3.95
N ARG A 507 -19.01 16.99 -2.85
CA ARG A 507 -17.94 17.98 -2.76
C ARG A 507 -16.57 17.39 -3.15
N GLU A 508 -16.31 16.15 -2.80
CA GLU A 508 -15.04 15.47 -3.07
C GLU A 508 -14.87 15.15 -4.54
N SER A 509 -15.95 14.68 -5.20
CA SER A 509 -15.89 14.42 -6.64
C SER A 509 -15.77 15.77 -7.41
N LEU A 510 -16.45 16.82 -6.97
CA LEU A 510 -16.29 18.17 -7.54
C LEU A 510 -14.85 18.66 -7.41
N ASN A 511 -14.23 18.56 -6.22
CA ASN A 511 -12.83 18.94 -6.02
C ASN A 511 -11.88 18.14 -6.92
N PHE A 512 -12.16 16.84 -7.08
CA PHE A 512 -11.40 15.94 -7.95
C PHE A 512 -11.43 16.39 -9.41
N PHE A 513 -12.62 16.54 -10.00
CA PHE A 513 -12.76 16.95 -11.38
C PHE A 513 -12.29 18.39 -11.60
N SER A 514 -12.53 19.30 -10.67
CA SER A 514 -12.07 20.69 -10.73
C SER A 514 -10.54 20.79 -10.77
N SER A 515 -9.84 19.99 -9.98
CA SER A 515 -8.38 20.00 -9.96
C SER A 515 -7.77 19.61 -11.32
N ILE A 516 -8.38 18.64 -12.02
CA ILE A 516 -7.94 18.19 -13.34
C ILE A 516 -8.33 19.22 -14.42
N TYR A 517 -9.58 19.70 -14.37
CA TYR A 517 -10.06 20.73 -15.28
C TYR A 517 -9.20 22.01 -15.21
N ASN A 518 -8.91 22.51 -14.02
CA ASN A 518 -8.05 23.67 -13.82
C ASN A 518 -6.59 23.42 -14.27
N SER A 519 -6.13 22.18 -14.23
CA SER A 519 -4.82 21.82 -14.75
C SER A 519 -4.79 21.83 -16.28
N LEU A 520 -5.88 21.42 -16.93
CA LEU A 520 -6.05 21.48 -18.39
C LEU A 520 -6.18 22.92 -18.89
N THR A 521 -7.03 23.74 -18.26
CA THR A 521 -7.25 25.16 -18.62
C THR A 521 -6.01 26.02 -18.39
N ALA A 522 -5.09 25.60 -17.49
CA ALA A 522 -3.79 26.26 -17.33
C ALA A 522 -2.83 26.02 -18.51
N VAL A 523 -3.16 25.06 -19.40
CA VAL A 523 -2.29 24.66 -20.52
C VAL A 523 -2.96 24.93 -21.85
N PHE A 524 -4.23 24.55 -22.04
CA PHE A 524 -4.98 24.70 -23.28
C PHE A 524 -5.90 25.90 -23.22
N LYS A 525 -6.14 26.55 -24.37
CA LYS A 525 -7.05 27.69 -24.49
C LYS A 525 -8.51 27.28 -24.35
N ASN A 526 -8.86 26.16 -24.95
CA ASN A 526 -10.22 25.62 -24.94
C ASN A 526 -10.23 24.24 -24.27
N VAL A 527 -11.10 24.06 -23.28
CA VAL A 527 -11.35 22.79 -22.60
C VAL A 527 -12.85 22.64 -22.47
N LYS A 528 -13.41 21.58 -23.05
CA LYS A 528 -14.84 21.28 -22.99
C LYS A 528 -15.07 19.92 -22.33
N PRO A 529 -15.90 19.84 -21.29
CA PRO A 529 -16.36 18.57 -20.76
C PRO A 529 -17.46 17.99 -21.66
N VAL A 530 -17.40 16.71 -21.96
CA VAL A 530 -18.47 15.95 -22.60
C VAL A 530 -18.80 14.75 -21.72
N ALA A 531 -20.02 14.67 -21.23
CA ALA A 531 -20.46 13.60 -20.36
C ALA A 531 -21.20 12.56 -21.18
N GLY A 532 -20.60 11.38 -21.30
CA GLY A 532 -21.16 10.14 -21.81
C GLY A 532 -21.20 9.06 -20.72
N ASN A 533 -20.78 7.85 -21.01
CA ASN A 533 -20.54 6.80 -20.00
C ASN A 533 -19.53 7.25 -18.94
N LYS A 534 -18.57 8.08 -19.36
CA LYS A 534 -17.60 8.75 -18.51
C LYS A 534 -17.63 10.26 -18.75
N LEU A 535 -16.97 11.02 -17.90
CA LEU A 535 -16.71 12.43 -18.19
C LEU A 535 -15.42 12.53 -19.02
N TYR A 536 -15.51 13.07 -20.21
CA TYR A 536 -14.38 13.33 -21.10
C TYR A 536 -14.03 14.81 -21.08
N PHE A 537 -12.77 15.15 -20.95
CA PHE A 537 -12.25 16.49 -21.17
C PHE A 537 -11.56 16.54 -22.53
N ILE A 538 -12.15 17.30 -23.46
CA ILE A 538 -11.56 17.57 -24.77
C ILE A 538 -10.85 18.91 -24.68
N SER A 539 -9.60 18.98 -25.11
CA SER A 539 -8.72 20.13 -24.94
C SER A 539 -8.00 20.46 -26.24
N SER A 540 -7.96 21.74 -26.61
CA SER A 540 -7.26 22.25 -27.78
C SER A 540 -6.94 23.73 -27.63
N ASP A 541 -6.05 24.27 -28.50
CA ASP A 541 -5.91 25.71 -28.69
C ASP A 541 -6.89 26.24 -29.73
N SER A 542 -7.51 25.39 -30.53
CA SER A 542 -8.59 25.70 -31.50
C SER A 542 -9.97 25.50 -30.86
N GLU A 543 -11.01 25.96 -31.53
CA GLU A 543 -12.38 25.80 -31.08
C GLU A 543 -12.77 24.31 -30.99
N ILE A 544 -13.58 23.97 -30.02
CA ILE A 544 -14.09 22.64 -29.74
C ILE A 544 -15.61 22.69 -29.76
N SER A 545 -16.26 21.86 -30.59
CA SER A 545 -17.71 21.70 -30.63
C SER A 545 -18.15 20.59 -29.65
N VAL A 546 -19.26 20.82 -28.98
CA VAL A 546 -19.98 19.81 -28.20
C VAL A 546 -21.15 19.20 -28.95
N SER A 547 -21.42 19.67 -30.19
CA SER A 547 -22.43 19.10 -31.10
C SER A 547 -21.88 17.85 -31.76
N ILE A 548 -21.76 16.78 -31.01
CA ILE A 548 -21.07 15.55 -31.42
C ILE A 548 -21.82 14.84 -32.56
N CYS A 549 -23.14 14.76 -32.46
CA CYS A 549 -23.96 14.09 -33.48
C CYS A 549 -23.94 14.85 -34.82
N GLN A 550 -24.00 16.19 -34.78
CA GLN A 550 -23.84 17.02 -35.97
C GLN A 550 -22.49 16.77 -36.65
N LEU A 551 -21.41 16.73 -35.85
CA LEU A 551 -20.07 16.43 -36.40
C LEU A 551 -20.00 15.01 -37.00
N THR A 552 -20.70 14.03 -36.44
CA THR A 552 -20.76 12.66 -36.97
C THR A 552 -21.38 12.64 -38.36
N GLU A 553 -22.49 13.36 -38.57
CA GLU A 553 -23.15 13.50 -39.90
C GLU A 553 -22.29 14.30 -40.89
N GLU A 554 -21.76 15.46 -40.47
CA GLU A 554 -20.90 16.30 -41.36
C GLU A 554 -19.66 15.56 -41.87
N ARG A 555 -19.15 14.58 -41.07
CA ARG A 555 -17.98 13.77 -41.43
C ARG A 555 -18.35 12.43 -42.07
N ASN A 556 -19.64 12.14 -42.22
CA ASN A 556 -20.16 10.88 -42.75
C ASN A 556 -19.57 9.65 -42.02
N ILE A 557 -19.52 9.68 -40.69
CA ILE A 557 -19.02 8.60 -39.83
C ILE A 557 -20.23 7.78 -39.37
N HIS A 558 -20.24 6.48 -39.70
CA HIS A 558 -21.31 5.59 -39.25
C HIS A 558 -20.97 4.96 -37.91
N ASN A 559 -21.72 5.33 -36.90
CA ASN A 559 -21.62 4.81 -35.54
C ASN A 559 -22.95 4.19 -35.12
N ILE A 560 -22.89 3.30 -34.11
CA ILE A 560 -24.09 2.71 -33.49
C ILE A 560 -24.62 3.65 -32.41
N TYR A 561 -23.76 4.03 -31.45
CA TYR A 561 -24.18 4.76 -30.26
C TYR A 561 -23.84 6.27 -30.31
N VAL A 562 -22.73 6.66 -30.96
CA VAL A 562 -22.38 8.08 -31.11
C VAL A 562 -23.07 8.62 -32.38
N SER A 563 -24.41 8.72 -32.33
CA SER A 563 -25.31 9.14 -33.39
C SER A 563 -26.59 9.76 -32.82
N TYR A 564 -27.39 10.41 -33.66
CA TYR A 564 -28.67 10.99 -33.25
C TYR A 564 -29.73 9.95 -32.79
N ASP A 565 -29.53 8.68 -33.06
CA ASP A 565 -30.41 7.61 -32.59
C ASP A 565 -30.33 7.40 -31.08
N PHE A 566 -29.17 7.73 -30.45
CA PHE A 566 -28.91 7.52 -29.03
C PHE A 566 -28.53 8.78 -28.26
N LEU A 567 -28.01 9.80 -28.95
CA LEU A 567 -27.53 11.03 -28.33
C LEU A 567 -28.27 12.26 -28.91
N ALA A 568 -28.39 13.31 -28.10
CA ALA A 568 -28.93 14.59 -28.54
C ALA A 568 -27.93 15.70 -28.18
N ASP A 569 -27.54 16.51 -29.18
CA ASP A 569 -26.50 17.53 -29.04
C ASP A 569 -26.87 18.62 -28.04
N ASP A 570 -28.18 18.97 -27.94
CA ASP A 570 -28.70 19.93 -26.96
C ASP A 570 -28.55 19.40 -25.53
N LEU A 571 -28.79 18.13 -25.29
CA LEU A 571 -28.56 17.49 -23.99
C LEU A 571 -27.09 17.42 -23.63
N ILE A 572 -26.21 17.08 -24.59
CA ILE A 572 -24.76 17.10 -24.41
C ILE A 572 -24.29 18.52 -24.03
N ALA A 573 -24.74 19.53 -24.77
CA ALA A 573 -24.38 20.92 -24.54
C ALA A 573 -24.86 21.43 -23.18
N ASN A 574 -26.11 21.13 -22.80
CA ASN A 574 -26.68 21.48 -21.50
C ASN A 574 -25.90 20.79 -20.35
N LYS A 575 -25.58 19.50 -20.49
CA LYS A 575 -24.81 18.75 -19.48
C LYS A 575 -23.38 19.26 -19.40
N SER A 576 -22.75 19.62 -20.51
CA SER A 576 -21.44 20.27 -20.54
C SER A 576 -21.43 21.60 -19.79
N ALA A 577 -22.43 22.45 -20.05
CA ALA A 577 -22.60 23.72 -19.35
C ALA A 577 -22.84 23.51 -17.83
N GLN A 578 -23.66 22.54 -17.46
CA GLN A 578 -23.90 22.17 -16.07
C GLN A 578 -22.61 21.71 -15.37
N VAL A 579 -21.84 20.83 -16.01
CA VAL A 579 -20.53 20.41 -15.47
C VAL A 579 -19.65 21.61 -15.22
N ILE A 580 -19.49 22.52 -16.19
CA ILE A 580 -18.64 23.71 -16.05
C ILE A 580 -19.12 24.59 -14.89
N SER A 581 -20.44 24.76 -14.73
CA SER A 581 -21.00 25.60 -13.65
C SER A 581 -20.77 25.05 -12.24
N LEU A 582 -20.61 23.72 -12.11
CA LEU A 582 -20.36 23.04 -10.85
C LEU A 582 -18.88 22.95 -10.49
N LEU A 583 -17.98 23.07 -11.48
CA LEU A 583 -16.54 23.00 -11.23
C LEU A 583 -16.05 24.28 -10.53
N ASP A 584 -15.20 24.10 -9.50
CA ASP A 584 -14.61 25.21 -8.74
C ASP A 584 -13.35 25.75 -9.42
N PRO A 585 -13.37 27.00 -9.95
CA PRO A 585 -12.19 27.61 -10.57
C PRO A 585 -11.04 27.85 -9.59
N SER A 586 -11.33 27.92 -8.28
CA SER A 586 -10.32 28.15 -7.25
C SER A 586 -9.60 26.87 -6.79
N ALA A 587 -10.11 25.70 -7.19
CA ALA A 587 -9.51 24.42 -6.85
C ALA A 587 -8.06 24.34 -7.32
N ARG A 588 -7.19 23.78 -6.45
CA ARG A 588 -5.77 23.64 -6.75
C ARG A 588 -5.52 22.77 -7.98
N LYS A 589 -4.58 23.21 -8.81
CA LYS A 589 -4.11 22.47 -9.97
C LYS A 589 -3.32 21.25 -9.53
N ASN A 590 -3.49 20.16 -10.25
CA ASN A 590 -2.77 18.91 -10.02
C ASN A 590 -1.34 19.01 -10.59
N SER A 591 -0.33 18.67 -9.79
CA SER A 591 1.08 18.71 -10.21
C SER A 591 1.86 17.51 -9.66
N SER A 592 3.04 17.26 -10.22
CA SER A 592 3.91 16.16 -9.77
C SER A 592 4.39 16.33 -8.31
N LEU A 593 4.63 17.57 -7.88
CA LEU A 593 5.04 17.89 -6.50
C LEU A 593 3.86 17.90 -5.51
N PHE A 594 2.68 18.17 -6.00
CA PHE A 594 1.45 18.22 -5.21
C PHE A 594 0.34 17.45 -5.94
N PRO A 595 0.29 16.11 -5.78
CA PRO A 595 -0.60 15.22 -6.51
C PRO A 595 -2.03 15.26 -5.95
N ILE A 596 -2.66 16.43 -5.99
CA ILE A 596 -3.94 16.71 -5.34
C ILE A 596 -5.10 15.90 -5.92
N ALA A 597 -5.06 15.57 -7.24
CA ALA A 597 -6.13 14.81 -7.86
C ALA A 597 -6.19 13.37 -7.33
N SER A 598 -5.04 12.72 -7.09
CA SER A 598 -5.01 11.41 -6.44
C SER A 598 -5.58 11.47 -5.01
N PHE A 599 -5.25 12.51 -4.27
CA PHE A 599 -5.80 12.71 -2.93
C PHE A 599 -7.33 12.90 -2.96
N HIS A 600 -7.82 13.77 -3.85
CA HIS A 600 -9.28 13.98 -3.99
C HIS A 600 -10.00 12.71 -4.44
N PHE A 601 -9.40 11.93 -5.33
CA PHE A 601 -9.96 10.64 -5.75
C PHE A 601 -10.04 9.65 -4.59
N GLN A 602 -8.98 9.53 -3.79
CA GLN A 602 -8.99 8.69 -2.59
C GLN A 602 -10.00 9.19 -1.55
N SER A 603 -10.08 10.52 -1.36
CA SER A 603 -11.06 11.16 -0.48
C SER A 603 -12.51 10.93 -0.97
N TYR A 604 -12.74 10.97 -2.28
CA TYR A 604 -14.04 10.64 -2.89
C TYR A 604 -14.42 9.17 -2.62
N ASN A 605 -13.52 8.22 -2.86
CA ASN A 605 -13.77 6.83 -2.53
C ASN A 605 -14.04 6.64 -1.03
N LEU A 606 -13.23 7.26 -0.18
CA LEU A 606 -13.45 7.22 1.27
C LEU A 606 -14.79 7.81 1.68
N SER A 607 -15.31 8.83 0.96
CA SER A 607 -16.61 9.44 1.25
C SER A 607 -17.81 8.56 0.92
N ARG A 608 -17.63 7.63 -0.01
CA ARG A 608 -18.67 6.63 -0.31
C ARG A 608 -18.80 5.63 0.84
N ASP A 609 -17.68 5.32 1.52
CA ASP A 609 -17.61 4.30 2.55
C ASP A 609 -17.87 4.85 3.97
N LEU A 610 -17.45 6.08 4.23
CA LEU A 610 -17.48 6.69 5.57
C LEU A 610 -18.17 8.06 5.55
N SER A 611 -19.23 8.18 6.31
CA SER A 611 -19.92 9.46 6.51
C SER A 611 -19.08 10.49 7.27
N GLU A 612 -18.11 10.04 8.07
CA GLU A 612 -17.26 10.87 8.93
C GLU A 612 -15.78 10.56 8.70
N LYS A 613 -15.15 11.25 7.74
CA LYS A 613 -13.76 10.99 7.31
C LYS A 613 -12.72 11.48 8.30
N ILE A 614 -12.87 12.71 8.78
CA ILE A 614 -11.88 13.34 9.66
C ILE A 614 -11.73 12.55 10.96
N PRO A 615 -12.80 12.15 11.66
CA PRO A 615 -12.72 11.28 12.81
C PRO A 615 -11.99 9.95 12.52
N SER A 616 -12.23 9.35 11.36
CA SER A 616 -11.60 8.08 11.00
C SER A 616 -10.09 8.20 10.78
N ILE A 617 -9.63 9.28 10.13
CA ILE A 617 -8.21 9.59 9.96
C ILE A 617 -7.57 9.88 11.33
N ILE A 618 -8.23 10.69 12.16
CA ILE A 618 -7.74 10.99 13.52
C ILE A 618 -7.65 9.71 14.36
N PHE A 619 -8.68 8.85 14.31
CA PHE A 619 -8.67 7.57 15.01
C PHE A 619 -7.49 6.70 14.58
N MET A 620 -7.25 6.59 13.28
CA MET A 620 -6.11 5.85 12.74
C MET A 620 -4.77 6.40 13.25
N VAL A 621 -4.57 7.73 13.17
CA VAL A 621 -3.34 8.37 13.67
C VAL A 621 -3.15 8.11 15.15
N ILE A 622 -4.23 8.20 15.95
CA ILE A 622 -4.18 7.90 17.38
C ILE A 622 -3.78 6.44 17.63
N VAL A 623 -4.38 5.48 16.94
CA VAL A 623 -4.06 4.04 17.10
C VAL A 623 -2.58 3.77 16.85
N PHE A 624 -2.01 4.33 15.79
CA PHE A 624 -0.59 4.16 15.46
C PHE A 624 0.35 5.01 16.33
N ALA A 625 -0.15 6.07 16.97
CA ALA A 625 0.60 6.87 17.95
C ALA A 625 0.57 6.26 19.38
N LEU A 626 -0.46 5.45 19.71
CA LEU A 626 -0.60 4.84 21.05
C LEU A 626 0.67 4.16 21.57
N PRO A 627 1.45 3.42 20.77
CA PRO A 627 2.67 2.79 21.23
C PRO A 627 3.69 3.77 21.81
N VAL A 628 3.67 5.06 21.43
CA VAL A 628 4.59 6.09 22.00
C VAL A 628 4.44 6.21 23.51
N LEU A 629 3.23 5.97 24.03
CA LEU A 629 2.96 6.01 25.48
C LEU A 629 3.72 4.94 26.27
N THR A 630 4.15 3.88 25.61
CA THR A 630 4.94 2.80 26.21
C THR A 630 6.43 3.02 26.05
N VAL A 631 6.85 3.96 25.20
CA VAL A 631 8.25 4.25 24.91
C VAL A 631 8.87 5.01 26.08
N ARG A 632 9.98 4.52 26.60
CA ARG A 632 10.76 5.22 27.64
C ARG A 632 11.44 6.45 27.03
N ARG A 633 11.60 7.52 27.82
CA ARG A 633 12.27 8.76 27.37
C ARG A 633 13.65 8.50 26.75
N LYS A 634 14.39 7.53 27.24
CA LYS A 634 15.70 7.10 26.70
C LYS A 634 15.61 6.58 25.25
N ASN A 635 14.50 5.97 24.88
CA ASN A 635 14.28 5.38 23.55
C ASN A 635 13.48 6.30 22.61
N LEU A 636 13.10 7.50 23.08
CA LEU A 636 12.27 8.41 22.30
C LEU A 636 13.01 8.92 21.06
N LEU A 637 14.33 9.15 21.17
CA LEU A 637 15.14 9.52 20.02
C LEU A 637 15.18 8.41 18.97
N MET A 638 15.27 7.13 19.41
CA MET A 638 15.19 5.99 18.49
C MET A 638 13.82 5.93 17.80
N TYR A 639 12.73 6.07 18.56
CA TYR A 639 11.37 6.12 18.04
C TYR A 639 11.22 7.20 16.97
N CYS A 640 11.69 8.43 17.23
CA CYS A 640 11.59 9.54 16.28
C CYS A 640 12.48 9.35 15.05
N SER A 641 13.71 8.80 15.23
CA SER A 641 14.61 8.51 14.12
C SER A 641 14.05 7.41 13.21
N ALA A 642 13.49 6.37 13.80
CA ALA A 642 12.82 5.29 13.07
C ALA A 642 11.57 5.79 12.34
N SER A 643 10.76 6.65 12.99
CA SER A 643 9.61 7.30 12.36
C SER A 643 10.00 8.12 11.13
N ALA A 644 11.09 8.89 11.24
CA ALA A 644 11.58 9.71 10.15
C ALA A 644 12.14 8.85 9.01
N LEU A 645 12.88 7.77 9.31
CA LEU A 645 13.43 6.87 8.31
C LEU A 645 12.31 6.14 7.55
N ALA A 646 11.33 5.60 8.25
CA ALA A 646 10.19 4.92 7.66
C ALA A 646 9.32 5.87 6.80
N GLY A 647 9.09 7.09 7.27
CA GLY A 647 8.44 8.12 6.48
C GLY A 647 9.23 8.48 5.22
N PHE A 648 10.56 8.54 5.31
CA PHE A 648 11.43 8.77 4.17
C PHE A 648 11.39 7.62 3.16
N GLU A 649 11.33 6.39 3.62
CA GLU A 649 11.17 5.21 2.78
C GLU A 649 9.92 5.30 1.89
N ILE A 650 8.76 5.65 2.45
CA ILE A 650 7.54 5.91 1.67
C ILE A 650 7.78 7.01 0.63
N ILE A 651 8.37 8.14 1.03
CA ILE A 651 8.63 9.26 0.12
C ILE A 651 9.53 8.82 -1.04
N ILE A 652 10.53 8.00 -0.77
CA ILE A 652 11.44 7.47 -1.79
C ILE A 652 10.71 6.49 -2.74
N LEU A 653 9.89 5.58 -2.21
CA LEU A 653 9.06 4.68 -3.02
C LEU A 653 8.12 5.48 -3.94
N LEU A 654 7.50 6.54 -3.43
CA LEU A 654 6.64 7.41 -4.21
C LEU A 654 7.44 8.25 -5.23
N THR A 655 8.63 8.73 -4.87
CA THR A 655 9.52 9.43 -5.81
C THR A 655 9.94 8.51 -6.95
N LEU A 656 10.25 7.25 -6.65
CA LEU A 656 10.52 6.23 -7.67
C LEU A 656 9.31 6.04 -8.59
N GLN A 657 8.11 5.95 -8.03
CA GLN A 657 6.87 5.79 -8.78
C GLN A 657 6.61 6.97 -9.71
N LEU A 658 6.87 8.20 -9.24
CA LEU A 658 6.72 9.41 -10.04
C LEU A 658 7.78 9.53 -11.15
N THR A 659 9.02 9.08 -10.90
CA THR A 659 10.14 9.24 -11.84
C THR A 659 10.27 8.07 -12.81
N VAL A 660 10.19 6.84 -12.32
CA VAL A 660 10.42 5.61 -13.10
C VAL A 660 9.10 4.97 -13.53
N GLY A 661 8.04 5.13 -12.73
CA GLY A 661 6.72 4.59 -13.02
C GLY A 661 6.56 3.09 -12.69
N ASN A 662 7.58 2.46 -12.12
CA ASN A 662 7.57 1.04 -11.77
C ASN A 662 7.97 0.85 -10.31
N MET A 663 6.98 0.62 -9.45
CA MET A 663 7.22 0.39 -8.03
C MET A 663 7.50 -1.08 -7.72
N TYR A 664 6.73 -2.00 -8.31
CA TYR A 664 6.75 -3.42 -7.93
C TYR A 664 8.12 -4.09 -8.11
N GLN A 665 8.84 -3.75 -9.18
CA GLN A 665 10.15 -4.33 -9.46
C GLN A 665 11.26 -3.77 -8.56
N PHE A 666 11.26 -2.45 -8.33
CA PHE A 666 12.37 -1.78 -7.66
C PHE A 666 12.21 -1.66 -6.15
N THR A 667 11.03 -1.97 -5.60
CA THR A 667 10.79 -1.94 -4.15
C THR A 667 11.81 -2.80 -3.40
N GLY A 668 12.06 -4.02 -3.86
CA GLY A 668 13.03 -4.92 -3.21
C GLY A 668 14.45 -4.36 -3.18
N ILE A 669 14.90 -3.70 -4.24
CA ILE A 669 16.24 -3.08 -4.31
C ILE A 669 16.33 -1.85 -3.39
N ILE A 670 15.28 -1.04 -3.29
CA ILE A 670 15.24 0.11 -2.37
C ILE A 670 15.27 -0.36 -0.92
N LEU A 671 14.44 -1.36 -0.59
CA LEU A 671 14.46 -1.97 0.74
C LEU A 671 15.81 -2.59 1.06
N ALA A 672 16.45 -3.27 0.10
CA ALA A 672 17.80 -3.81 0.25
C ALA A 672 18.83 -2.70 0.51
N ALA A 673 18.77 -1.56 -0.18
CA ALA A 673 19.66 -0.43 0.04
C ALA A 673 19.45 0.20 1.43
N LEU A 674 18.20 0.37 1.86
CA LEU A 674 17.86 0.85 3.20
C LEU A 674 18.41 -0.09 4.28
N MET A 675 18.17 -1.38 4.10
CA MET A 675 18.68 -2.42 4.99
C MET A 675 20.21 -2.46 5.00
N ALA A 676 20.88 -2.23 3.86
CA ALA A 676 22.33 -2.16 3.79
C ALA A 676 22.89 -1.00 4.64
N GLY A 677 22.28 0.18 4.56
CA GLY A 677 22.64 1.30 5.42
C GLY A 677 22.47 0.97 6.91
N LEU A 678 21.32 0.40 7.30
CA LEU A 678 21.03 -0.03 8.67
C LEU A 678 22.03 -1.09 9.16
N ALA A 679 22.33 -2.11 8.34
CA ALA A 679 23.26 -3.18 8.69
C ALA A 679 24.68 -2.64 8.94
N VAL A 680 25.16 -1.78 8.06
CA VAL A 680 26.50 -1.16 8.19
C VAL A 680 26.54 -0.25 9.44
N GLY A 681 25.50 0.58 9.63
CA GLY A 681 25.40 1.48 10.79
C GLY A 681 25.36 0.75 12.13
N ALA A 682 24.58 -0.33 12.21
CA ALA A 682 24.43 -1.11 13.45
C ALA A 682 25.61 -2.08 13.70
N GLY A 683 26.20 -2.63 12.62
CA GLY A 683 27.21 -3.69 12.70
C GLY A 683 28.65 -3.19 12.84
N ILE A 684 29.01 -2.09 12.17
CA ILE A 684 30.39 -1.62 12.09
C ILE A 684 30.70 -0.59 13.16
N ASN A 685 31.87 -0.77 13.79
CA ASN A 685 32.39 0.16 14.79
C ASN A 685 33.24 1.25 14.11
N ILE A 686 32.65 2.42 13.87
CA ILE A 686 33.34 3.53 13.20
C ILE A 686 33.83 4.52 14.26
N ARG A 687 35.17 4.58 14.47
CA ARG A 687 35.82 5.40 15.52
C ARG A 687 35.40 6.88 15.48
N PHE A 688 35.32 7.47 14.29
CA PHE A 688 34.90 8.86 14.11
C PHE A 688 33.46 9.13 14.61
N LEU A 689 32.52 8.25 14.28
CA LEU A 689 31.13 8.41 14.72
C LEU A 689 30.97 8.18 16.22
N ASN A 690 31.75 7.28 16.81
CA ASN A 690 31.71 7.04 18.25
C ASN A 690 32.20 8.26 19.07
N ALA A 691 33.04 9.11 18.47
CA ALA A 691 33.49 10.36 19.11
C ALA A 691 32.39 11.44 19.14
N LEU A 692 31.36 11.32 18.29
CA LEU A 692 30.23 12.24 18.23
C LEU A 692 29.16 11.83 19.24
N ASN A 693 28.60 12.81 19.96
CA ASN A 693 27.47 12.54 20.84
C ASN A 693 26.20 12.22 20.04
N LEU A 694 25.27 11.51 20.70
CA LEU A 694 24.02 11.03 20.08
C LEU A 694 23.16 12.17 19.50
N LYS A 695 23.14 13.33 20.19
CA LYS A 695 22.41 14.53 19.72
C LYS A 695 22.98 15.07 18.42
N LEU A 696 24.28 15.11 18.26
CA LEU A 696 24.93 15.61 17.05
C LEU A 696 24.67 14.72 15.85
N LYS A 697 24.66 13.38 16.04
CA LYS A 697 24.25 12.42 14.99
C LYS A 697 22.82 12.66 14.54
N ALA A 698 21.91 12.85 15.48
CA ALA A 698 20.53 13.17 15.19
C ALA A 698 20.38 14.53 14.47
N MET A 699 21.19 15.53 14.82
CA MET A 699 21.23 16.83 14.11
C MET A 699 21.71 16.66 12.66
N PHE A 700 22.74 15.83 12.39
CA PHE A 700 23.14 15.51 11.00
C PHE A 700 22.01 14.85 10.21
N LEU A 701 21.26 13.92 10.83
CA LEU A 701 20.13 13.29 10.19
C LEU A 701 19.01 14.30 9.88
N ALA A 702 18.71 15.21 10.82
CA ALA A 702 17.73 16.29 10.59
C ALA A 702 18.17 17.23 9.46
N GLY A 703 19.45 17.65 9.46
CA GLY A 703 20.04 18.49 8.40
C GLY A 703 19.98 17.81 7.02
N TYR A 704 20.21 16.50 6.97
CA TYR A 704 20.10 15.73 5.74
C TYR A 704 18.68 15.79 5.14
N TYR A 705 17.63 15.60 5.96
CA TYR A 705 16.24 15.70 5.47
C TYR A 705 15.91 17.11 4.97
N ILE A 706 16.45 18.16 5.59
CA ILE A 706 16.30 19.53 5.08
C ILE A 706 16.91 19.67 3.69
N ILE A 707 18.15 19.17 3.49
CA ILE A 707 18.83 19.20 2.19
C ILE A 707 18.02 18.45 1.13
N ILE A 708 17.57 17.22 1.43
CA ILE A 708 16.74 16.44 0.51
C ILE A 708 15.44 17.17 0.17
N ALA A 709 14.78 17.81 1.14
CA ALA A 709 13.57 18.59 0.87
C ALA A 709 13.83 19.73 -0.12
N LEU A 710 14.97 20.39 -0.03
CA LEU A 710 15.34 21.47 -0.95
C LEU A 710 15.61 20.98 -2.36
N ILE A 711 16.27 19.83 -2.53
CA ILE A 711 16.63 19.27 -3.84
C ILE A 711 15.55 18.37 -4.47
N THR A 712 14.42 18.09 -3.78
CA THR A 712 13.37 17.19 -4.26
C THR A 712 12.85 17.56 -5.64
N SER A 713 12.68 18.86 -5.93
CA SER A 713 12.24 19.34 -7.27
C SER A 713 13.22 18.96 -8.37
N PHE A 714 14.53 19.01 -8.09
CA PHE A 714 15.58 18.57 -9.00
C PHE A 714 15.53 17.05 -9.21
N LEU A 715 15.34 16.26 -8.15
CA LEU A 715 15.25 14.79 -8.23
C LEU A 715 14.13 14.36 -9.19
N LEU A 716 12.98 15.01 -9.13
CA LEU A 716 11.84 14.72 -10.01
C LEU A 716 12.07 15.16 -11.47
N SER A 717 13.03 16.04 -11.73
CA SER A 717 13.35 16.52 -13.08
C SER A 717 14.32 15.62 -13.84
N VAL A 718 14.96 14.64 -13.19
CA VAL A 718 15.96 13.75 -13.79
C VAL A 718 15.31 12.87 -14.88
N ASN A 719 15.84 12.97 -16.10
CA ASN A 719 15.28 12.29 -17.29
C ASN A 719 15.81 10.86 -17.46
N SER A 720 17.04 10.57 -17.02
CA SER A 720 17.67 9.25 -17.15
C SER A 720 17.16 8.30 -16.06
N ILE A 721 16.62 7.12 -16.45
CA ILE A 721 16.16 6.10 -15.50
C ILE A 721 17.32 5.60 -14.62
N PRO A 722 18.48 5.20 -15.18
CA PRO A 722 19.59 4.74 -14.35
C PRO A 722 20.05 5.82 -13.38
N ALA A 723 20.16 7.08 -13.83
CA ALA A 723 20.55 8.18 -12.96
C ALA A 723 19.54 8.41 -11.83
N ALA A 724 18.24 8.42 -12.13
CA ALA A 724 17.19 8.57 -11.12
C ALA A 724 17.25 7.44 -10.07
N ILE A 725 17.37 6.18 -10.49
CA ILE A 725 17.48 5.04 -9.58
C ILE A 725 18.74 5.15 -8.73
N THR A 726 19.89 5.49 -9.31
CA THR A 726 21.15 5.63 -8.57
C THR A 726 21.05 6.71 -7.51
N ILE A 727 20.51 7.89 -7.85
CA ILE A 727 20.34 8.99 -6.90
C ILE A 727 19.39 8.58 -5.78
N ILE A 728 18.28 7.92 -6.10
CA ILE A 728 17.32 7.42 -5.13
C ILE A 728 17.98 6.43 -4.18
N LEU A 729 18.73 5.44 -4.69
CA LEU A 729 19.45 4.46 -3.86
C LEU A 729 20.48 5.10 -2.94
N LEU A 730 21.28 6.05 -3.46
CA LEU A 730 22.27 6.77 -2.66
C LEU A 730 21.61 7.64 -1.57
N SER A 731 20.45 8.23 -1.87
CA SER A 731 19.73 9.06 -0.90
C SER A 731 19.18 8.29 0.29
N VAL A 732 18.97 6.98 0.17
CA VAL A 732 18.48 6.13 1.27
C VAL A 732 19.62 5.67 2.19
N LEU A 733 20.84 5.51 1.68
CA LEU A 733 21.95 4.92 2.43
C LEU A 733 22.37 5.76 3.63
N PHE A 734 22.47 7.07 3.50
CA PHE A 734 22.92 7.93 4.61
C PHE A 734 21.97 7.94 5.81
N PRO A 735 20.65 8.22 5.65
CA PRO A 735 19.75 8.26 6.80
C PRO A 735 19.60 6.90 7.46
N SER A 736 19.58 5.79 6.70
CA SER A 736 19.52 4.44 7.26
C SER A 736 20.81 4.09 8.02
N PHE A 737 21.97 4.47 7.50
CA PHE A 737 23.26 4.29 8.18
C PHE A 737 23.31 5.01 9.53
N ILE A 738 22.93 6.28 9.60
CA ILE A 738 22.92 7.06 10.85
C ILE A 738 21.90 6.48 11.84
N THR A 739 20.71 6.10 11.37
CA THR A 739 19.67 5.47 12.22
C THR A 739 20.16 4.13 12.79
N GLY A 740 20.80 3.29 11.98
CA GLY A 740 21.43 2.05 12.45
C GLY A 740 22.52 2.29 13.50
N HIS A 741 23.32 3.34 13.34
CA HIS A 741 24.36 3.71 14.32
C HIS A 741 23.73 4.23 15.64
N ILE A 742 22.63 5.00 15.59
CA ILE A 742 21.85 5.43 16.77
C ILE A 742 21.33 4.20 17.51
N PHE A 743 20.76 3.22 16.80
CA PHE A 743 20.29 1.95 17.36
C PHE A 743 21.42 1.21 18.10
N ARG A 744 22.57 1.07 17.47
CA ARG A 744 23.76 0.44 18.08
C ARG A 744 24.16 1.12 19.38
N GLU A 745 24.30 2.44 19.37
CA GLU A 745 24.78 3.20 20.53
C GLU A 745 23.85 3.06 21.74
N ILE A 746 22.53 3.12 21.51
CA ILE A 746 21.54 2.93 22.57
C ILE A 746 21.58 1.48 23.13
N THR A 747 21.88 0.49 22.28
CA THR A 747 21.86 -0.94 22.67
C THR A 747 23.19 -1.43 23.27
N ILE A 748 24.33 -0.82 22.97
CA ILE A 748 25.64 -1.21 23.53
C ILE A 748 25.69 -1.01 25.05
N THR A 749 25.04 0.01 25.58
CA THR A 749 25.00 0.29 27.01
C THR A 749 24.16 -0.68 27.84
N ASP A 750 23.50 -1.61 27.17
CA ASP A 750 22.56 -2.55 27.78
C ASP A 750 23.21 -3.87 28.14
N LYS A 751 23.59 -4.04 29.43
CA LYS A 751 24.18 -5.29 29.94
C LYS A 751 23.17 -6.45 30.08
N ASP A 752 21.87 -6.17 30.19
CA ASP A 752 20.86 -7.19 30.59
C ASP A 752 19.97 -7.73 29.45
N GLY A 753 20.12 -7.26 28.21
CA GLY A 753 19.34 -7.75 27.04
C GLY A 753 17.85 -7.42 27.04
N SER A 754 17.26 -7.17 28.21
CA SER A 754 15.86 -6.76 28.31
C SER A 754 15.61 -5.37 27.73
N ARG A 755 16.61 -4.50 27.80
CA ARG A 755 16.56 -3.14 27.23
C ARG A 755 16.66 -3.14 25.72
N SER A 756 17.47 -4.04 25.14
CA SER A 756 17.61 -4.19 23.69
C SER A 756 16.30 -4.57 23.02
N ALA A 757 15.51 -5.47 23.64
CA ALA A 757 14.18 -5.82 23.16
C ALA A 757 13.21 -4.62 23.21
N VAL A 758 13.27 -3.80 24.26
CA VAL A 758 12.45 -2.58 24.39
C VAL A 758 12.88 -1.51 23.36
N THR A 759 14.19 -1.36 23.12
CA THR A 759 14.70 -0.45 22.10
C THR A 759 14.27 -0.89 20.69
N TYR A 760 14.36 -2.19 20.39
CA TYR A 760 13.88 -2.75 19.13
C TYR A 760 12.36 -2.59 18.95
N SER A 761 11.57 -2.84 19.98
CA SER A 761 10.14 -2.57 19.94
C SER A 761 9.82 -1.08 19.74
N SER A 762 10.64 -0.18 20.28
CA SER A 762 10.48 1.27 20.09
C SER A 762 10.83 1.71 18.66
N ASP A 763 11.83 1.08 18.05
CA ASP A 763 12.18 1.23 16.63
C ASP A 763 11.01 0.83 15.72
N LEU A 764 10.50 -0.39 15.90
CA LEU A 764 9.38 -0.90 15.12
C LEU A 764 8.10 -0.06 15.27
N ALA A 765 7.79 0.37 16.50
CA ALA A 765 6.63 1.22 16.78
C ALA A 765 6.80 2.62 16.16
N GLY A 766 8.00 3.20 16.21
CA GLY A 766 8.31 4.46 15.56
C GLY A 766 8.19 4.36 14.04
N SER A 767 8.76 3.33 13.45
CA SER A 767 8.66 3.09 12.01
C SER A 767 7.22 2.90 11.54
N ALA A 768 6.39 2.16 12.31
CA ALA A 768 4.97 2.00 12.01
C ALA A 768 4.22 3.34 12.01
N PHE A 769 4.49 4.19 12.99
CA PHE A 769 3.93 5.54 13.06
C PHE A 769 4.37 6.39 11.85
N GLY A 770 5.66 6.35 11.50
CA GLY A 770 6.21 7.07 10.35
C GLY A 770 5.56 6.67 9.03
N PHE A 771 5.42 5.38 8.77
CA PHE A 771 4.74 4.88 7.59
C PHE A 771 3.31 5.40 7.50
N MET A 772 2.55 5.29 8.56
CA MET A 772 1.13 5.62 8.57
C MET A 772 0.88 7.12 8.46
N VAL A 773 1.60 7.93 9.23
CA VAL A 773 1.40 9.38 9.24
C VAL A 773 1.88 10.02 7.93
N ILE A 774 2.99 9.56 7.39
CA ILE A 774 3.52 10.15 6.15
C ILE A 774 2.67 9.75 4.95
N SER A 775 2.32 8.48 4.77
CA SER A 775 1.51 8.05 3.62
C SER A 775 0.05 8.48 3.73
N GLY A 776 -0.55 8.39 4.92
CA GLY A 776 -1.99 8.61 5.12
C GLY A 776 -2.38 10.06 5.34
N VAL A 777 -1.47 10.88 5.86
CA VAL A 777 -1.79 12.24 6.29
C VAL A 777 -0.87 13.29 5.67
N ALA A 778 0.45 13.16 5.83
CA ALA A 778 1.35 14.24 5.46
C ALA A 778 1.41 14.44 3.92
N ILE A 779 1.70 13.40 3.16
CA ILE A 779 1.81 13.52 1.70
C ILE A 779 0.51 14.01 1.06
N PRO A 780 -0.67 13.44 1.40
CA PRO A 780 -1.93 13.92 0.87
C PRO A 780 -2.25 15.38 1.19
N LEU A 781 -1.98 15.83 2.42
CA LEU A 781 -2.38 17.17 2.87
C LEU A 781 -1.39 18.28 2.52
N ILE A 782 -0.09 18.00 2.65
CA ILE A 782 0.97 19.01 2.54
C ILE A 782 1.97 18.75 1.40
N GLY A 783 1.82 17.63 0.68
CA GLY A 783 2.65 17.24 -0.46
C GLY A 783 4.02 16.69 -0.06
N LEU A 784 4.76 16.19 -1.06
CA LEU A 784 6.04 15.48 -0.86
C LEU A 784 7.10 16.35 -0.18
N LYS A 785 7.33 17.55 -0.67
CA LYS A 785 8.41 18.43 -0.20
C LYS A 785 8.25 18.82 1.26
N VAL A 786 7.05 19.22 1.67
CA VAL A 786 6.77 19.64 3.06
C VAL A 786 6.78 18.43 4.00
N SER A 787 6.37 17.25 3.52
CA SER A 787 6.46 16.01 4.30
C SER A 787 7.91 15.66 4.66
N ILE A 788 8.89 15.95 3.79
CA ILE A 788 10.31 15.72 4.12
C ILE A 788 10.77 16.68 5.23
N PHE A 789 10.33 17.95 5.23
CA PHE A 789 10.61 18.86 6.34
C PHE A 789 10.00 18.37 7.66
N LEU A 790 8.83 17.75 7.61
CA LEU A 790 8.20 17.15 8.80
C LEU A 790 9.09 16.05 9.42
N LEU A 791 9.81 15.26 8.58
CA LEU A 791 10.76 14.25 9.09
C LEU A 791 11.88 14.89 9.91
N SER A 792 12.41 16.01 9.45
CA SER A 792 13.39 16.78 10.24
C SER A 792 12.80 17.24 11.58
N GLY A 793 11.55 17.73 11.57
CA GLY A 793 10.83 18.12 12.79
C GLY A 793 10.66 16.98 13.79
N LEU A 794 10.38 15.76 13.32
CA LEU A 794 10.31 14.56 14.17
C LEU A 794 11.65 14.27 14.86
N ILE A 795 12.77 14.41 14.16
CA ILE A 795 14.10 14.23 14.75
C ILE A 795 14.36 15.29 15.82
N PHE A 796 14.06 16.57 15.54
CA PHE A 796 14.21 17.63 16.54
C PHE A 796 13.34 17.39 17.79
N ALA A 797 12.12 16.90 17.61
CA ALA A 797 11.26 16.50 18.73
C ALA A 797 11.94 15.38 19.57
N GLY A 798 12.54 14.39 18.90
CA GLY A 798 13.30 13.33 19.57
C GLY A 798 14.52 13.84 20.36
N ILE A 799 15.22 14.86 19.84
CA ILE A 799 16.36 15.50 20.51
C ILE A 799 15.92 16.28 21.76
N LEU A 800 14.79 17.00 21.67
CA LEU A 800 14.30 17.86 22.75
C LEU A 800 13.63 17.05 23.87
N LEU A 801 12.84 16.04 23.51
CA LEU A 801 12.05 15.27 24.48
C LEU A 801 12.78 14.03 25.01
N GLY A 802 13.79 13.56 24.27
CA GLY A 802 14.63 12.44 24.70
C GLY A 802 15.63 12.86 25.76
N THR A 803 15.72 12.10 26.84
CA THR A 803 16.79 12.29 27.80
C THR A 803 18.03 11.54 27.34
N THR A 804 19.06 12.27 26.95
CA THR A 804 20.41 11.70 26.86
C THR A 804 20.95 11.57 28.28
N THR A 805 21.02 10.38 28.81
CA THR A 805 21.78 10.14 30.05
C THR A 805 23.25 10.10 29.68
N ASP A 806 23.87 11.27 29.67
CA ASP A 806 25.24 11.40 30.08
C ASP A 806 25.22 11.55 31.62
N LYS A 807 25.15 10.43 32.30
CA LYS A 807 25.68 10.22 33.69
C LYS A 807 25.49 8.75 34.04
#